data_9d5d2f584ebe6f0b227dc1199ff6d094
#
_entry.id   9d5d2f584ebe6f0b227dc1199ff6d094
#
_cell.length_a   1.000
_cell.length_b   1.000
_cell.length_c   1.000
_cell.angle_alpha   90.00
_cell.angle_beta   90.00
_cell.angle_gamma   90.00
#
_symmetry.space_group_name_H-M   'P 1'
#
loop_
_entity.id
_entity.type
_entity.pdbx_description
1 polymer ?
#
loop_
_entity_poly.entity_id
_entity_poly.type
_entity_poly.pdbx_seq_one_letter_code
_entity_poly.pdbx_strand_id
1 'polypeptide(L)'
;MKIKAPDALLAAEVSRRGLMKTTAIGGLALASNALTLPFTRLSHAADTPAPASEKVVWSACTVNCGSRCPLRMHVVDGAIKYVETDNTGDDNYDGLHQVRACLRGRSMRRRVYNPDRLKYPMKRVGKRGEGKFEQISWEEALDTIASNMQRLIKEYGNESIYLNYGTGTLGGTLTRSWPPGKTLIARLMNCCGGYLNHYGDYSSAQIAAGLNYTYGGWADGNSPSDIENSQLVVLFGNNPGETRMSGGGVTYYLEQARQKSNARMIIIDPRYTDTGAGREDEWIPIRPGTDAALVSGLAWVMITENLVDQPFLDKYCVGYDEKTLPAGAPANGHYKAYILGQGTDGIAKTPEWASTITGIPRERIVKLAREIATAKPAYISQGWGPQRHANGEIATRAISMLAILTGNVGINGGNSGAREGSYSLPFERMPTLENSVETSISMFMWTDAIERGPEMTALRDGVRGKDKLDVPIKMIWNYAGNCLINQHSEINRAHEILQDDKKCEMIVVIDCHMTSSAKYADILLPDCTASEQMDFALDASCGNMSYVIFADQAIKPRFECKTIYEMTSELAKRLGVEEQFTEGRTQEGWMRYLYEQSRKAIPDLPDFDTFRQQGIYKQRDPQGHHVAYKAFREDPQANPLTTPSGKIEIYSQDLAKIAATWELPEGDVIDPLPIYTPGFENYNDPLTAKYPLQLTGFHYKSRVHSTYGNVDVLKAACRQEMWINPIDARKRGIANGDRIRIFNDRGEVHIEAKVTPRMMPGVVALGEGAWYNPDASRVDQAGSINVLTTQRPSPLAKGNPSHTNLVQVEKL
;
A
#
# COMPACT_ATOMS: atom_id res chain seq x y z
N MET A 1 -24.47 47.94 -5.24
CA MET A 1 -25.59 48.54 -4.45
C MET A 1 -25.18 48.48 -2.98
N LYS A 2 -24.77 49.66 -2.41
CA LYS A 2 -24.34 49.75 -0.99
C LYS A 2 -25.61 49.85 -0.13
N ILE A 3 -25.88 48.85 0.68
CA ILE A 3 -26.94 48.90 1.69
C ILE A 3 -26.33 49.58 2.93
N LYS A 4 -26.77 50.74 3.29
CA LYS A 4 -26.44 51.40 4.56
C LYS A 4 -27.19 50.67 5.70
N ALA A 5 -26.43 50.19 6.68
CA ALA A 5 -26.98 49.67 7.93
C ALA A 5 -27.40 50.84 8.83
N PRO A 6 -28.41 50.71 9.67
CA PRO A 6 -28.83 51.74 10.64
C PRO A 6 -27.75 51.93 11.70
N ASP A 7 -27.49 53.18 12.08
CA ASP A 7 -26.44 53.62 13.01
C ASP A 7 -26.56 53.05 14.45
N ALA A 8 -27.63 52.42 14.80
CA ALA A 8 -27.83 51.84 16.14
C ALA A 8 -27.09 50.49 16.37
N LEU A 9 -26.48 49.88 15.31
CA LEU A 9 -25.77 48.62 15.40
C LEU A 9 -24.23 48.75 15.53
N LEU A 10 -23.71 49.96 15.49
CA LEU A 10 -22.25 50.21 15.47
C LEU A 10 -21.65 50.45 16.87
N ALA A 11 -22.42 50.41 17.94
CA ALA A 11 -21.94 50.73 19.30
C ALA A 11 -21.85 49.52 20.26
N ALA A 12 -22.03 48.28 19.78
CA ALA A 12 -21.94 47.08 20.63
C ALA A 12 -20.76 46.21 20.20
N GLU A 13 -19.77 46.00 21.05
CA GLU A 13 -18.77 44.94 20.89
C GLU A 13 -19.48 43.58 20.90
N VAL A 14 -19.71 43.01 19.71
CA VAL A 14 -20.32 41.69 19.58
C VAL A 14 -19.20 40.64 19.64
N SER A 15 -19.18 39.89 20.72
CA SER A 15 -18.26 38.74 20.82
C SER A 15 -18.54 37.71 19.70
N ARG A 16 -17.52 36.98 19.25
CA ARG A 16 -17.67 35.90 18.25
C ARG A 16 -18.81 34.91 18.52
N ARG A 17 -19.13 34.70 19.81
CA ARG A 17 -20.27 33.87 20.25
C ARG A 17 -21.63 34.55 20.05
N GLY A 18 -21.70 35.88 20.18
CA GLY A 18 -22.90 36.67 19.90
C GLY A 18 -23.21 36.72 18.41
N LEU A 19 -22.19 36.92 17.57
CA LEU A 19 -22.36 36.93 16.12
C LEU A 19 -22.85 35.57 15.57
N MET A 20 -22.35 34.44 16.10
CA MET A 20 -22.79 33.12 15.71
C MET A 20 -24.25 32.81 16.13
N LYS A 21 -24.69 33.32 17.28
CA LYS A 21 -26.09 33.17 17.73
C LYS A 21 -27.07 34.02 16.89
N THR A 22 -26.67 35.22 16.49
CA THR A 22 -27.50 36.09 15.66
C THR A 22 -27.63 35.58 14.23
N THR A 23 -26.54 34.98 13.69
CA THR A 23 -26.57 34.37 12.36
C THR A 23 -27.38 33.06 12.34
N ALA A 24 -27.35 32.27 13.43
CA ALA A 24 -28.13 31.04 13.53
C ALA A 24 -29.65 31.34 13.64
N ILE A 25 -30.03 32.38 14.38
CA ILE A 25 -31.45 32.79 14.51
C ILE A 25 -31.96 33.44 13.20
N GLY A 26 -31.12 34.25 12.54
CA GLY A 26 -31.47 34.84 11.23
C GLY A 26 -31.56 33.79 10.11
N GLY A 27 -30.70 32.76 10.15
CA GLY A 27 -30.71 31.63 9.22
C GLY A 27 -31.93 30.72 9.38
N LEU A 28 -32.36 30.48 10.62
CA LEU A 28 -33.57 29.71 10.91
C LEU A 28 -34.85 30.45 10.49
N ALA A 29 -34.90 31.77 10.66
CA ALA A 29 -36.07 32.57 10.23
C ALA A 29 -36.21 32.66 8.70
N LEU A 30 -35.06 32.70 7.97
CA LEU A 30 -35.03 32.65 6.51
C LEU A 30 -35.33 31.26 5.97
N ALA A 31 -34.89 30.21 6.67
CA ALA A 31 -35.17 28.81 6.30
C ALA A 31 -36.62 28.45 6.53
N SER A 32 -37.27 28.96 7.61
CA SER A 32 -38.69 28.70 7.88
C SER A 32 -39.62 29.41 6.88
N ASN A 33 -39.28 30.61 6.41
CA ASN A 33 -40.04 31.31 5.37
C ASN A 33 -39.80 30.75 3.94
N ALA A 34 -38.63 30.14 3.69
CA ALA A 34 -38.37 29.48 2.41
C ALA A 34 -38.99 28.07 2.30
N LEU A 35 -39.25 27.42 3.44
CA LEU A 35 -39.87 26.09 3.50
C LEU A 35 -41.39 26.11 3.39
N THR A 36 -42.06 27.25 3.74
CA THR A 36 -43.51 27.34 3.67
C THR A 36 -44.07 27.63 2.26
N LEU A 37 -43.29 28.25 1.39
CA LEU A 37 -43.75 28.58 0.02
C LEU A 37 -43.77 27.42 -0.98
N PRO A 38 -42.86 26.46 -0.94
CA PRO A 38 -42.91 25.27 -1.81
C PRO A 38 -43.91 24.21 -1.32
N PHE A 39 -44.13 24.07 0.00
CA PHE A 39 -45.01 23.04 0.54
C PHE A 39 -46.50 23.31 0.26
N THR A 40 -46.95 24.56 0.24
CA THR A 40 -48.32 24.90 -0.11
C THR A 40 -48.63 24.75 -1.62
N ARG A 41 -47.64 24.76 -2.49
CA ARG A 41 -47.84 24.47 -3.93
C ARG A 41 -47.75 22.98 -4.28
N LEU A 42 -47.16 22.15 -3.41
CA LEU A 42 -47.05 20.70 -3.63
C LEU A 42 -48.27 19.91 -3.19
N SER A 43 -49.17 20.53 -2.36
CA SER A 43 -50.40 19.88 -1.89
C SER A 43 -51.56 19.83 -2.90
N HIS A 44 -51.35 20.35 -4.12
CA HIS A 44 -52.37 20.31 -5.19
C HIS A 44 -51.92 19.60 -6.48
N ALA A 45 -50.84 18.84 -6.44
CA ALA A 45 -50.51 17.92 -7.52
C ALA A 45 -51.19 16.57 -7.26
N ALA A 46 -52.41 16.44 -7.76
CA ALA A 46 -52.98 15.13 -7.98
C ALA A 46 -52.13 14.40 -9.02
N ASP A 47 -51.86 13.12 -8.77
CA ASP A 47 -50.99 12.22 -9.57
C ASP A 47 -49.46 12.38 -9.42
N THR A 48 -48.94 12.27 -8.21
CA THR A 48 -47.57 11.84 -8.02
C THR A 48 -47.52 10.31 -8.12
N PRO A 49 -46.70 9.73 -9.00
CA PRO A 49 -46.47 8.27 -8.98
C PRO A 49 -46.05 7.87 -7.58
N ALA A 50 -46.48 6.70 -7.11
CA ALA A 50 -46.05 6.14 -5.83
C ALA A 50 -44.52 6.27 -5.73
N PRO A 51 -43.95 6.71 -4.58
CA PRO A 51 -42.52 6.91 -4.47
C PRO A 51 -41.86 5.62 -4.86
N ALA A 52 -40.92 5.70 -5.83
CA ALA A 52 -40.16 4.55 -6.28
C ALA A 52 -39.54 3.86 -5.06
N SER A 53 -39.70 2.54 -4.95
CA SER A 53 -39.21 1.79 -3.79
C SER A 53 -37.71 1.90 -3.68
N GLU A 54 -37.23 2.58 -2.66
CA GLU A 54 -35.81 2.65 -2.35
C GLU A 54 -35.35 1.32 -1.76
N LYS A 55 -34.26 0.74 -2.32
CA LYS A 55 -33.58 -0.43 -1.79
C LYS A 55 -32.20 -0.01 -1.29
N VAL A 56 -31.87 -0.33 -0.04
CA VAL A 56 -30.54 -0.14 0.52
C VAL A 56 -29.79 -1.46 0.49
N VAL A 57 -28.64 -1.49 -0.21
CA VAL A 57 -27.84 -2.69 -0.41
C VAL A 57 -26.45 -2.48 0.19
N TRP A 58 -25.99 -3.43 0.99
CA TRP A 58 -24.62 -3.44 1.50
C TRP A 58 -23.62 -3.73 0.40
N SER A 59 -22.53 -3.01 0.41
CA SER A 59 -21.38 -3.16 -0.48
C SER A 59 -20.12 -2.78 0.27
N ALA A 60 -18.96 -2.79 -0.39
CA ALA A 60 -17.68 -2.48 0.24
C ALA A 60 -16.76 -1.69 -0.68
N CYS A 61 -15.92 -0.87 -0.07
CA CYS A 61 -14.75 -0.28 -0.72
C CYS A 61 -13.57 -1.25 -0.54
N THR A 62 -13.31 -2.08 -1.54
CA THR A 62 -12.32 -3.18 -1.48
C THR A 62 -10.91 -2.81 -1.92
N VAL A 63 -10.64 -1.53 -2.15
CA VAL A 63 -9.34 -1.03 -2.65
C VAL A 63 -8.21 -1.18 -1.63
N ASN A 64 -6.97 -1.03 -2.09
CA ASN A 64 -5.73 -1.28 -1.33
C ASN A 64 -5.38 -0.21 -0.29
N CYS A 65 -6.31 0.28 0.51
CA CYS A 65 -5.97 1.11 1.68
C CYS A 65 -6.02 0.36 3.02
N GLY A 66 -6.44 -0.90 3.02
CA GLY A 66 -6.49 -1.74 4.21
C GLY A 66 -7.73 -1.58 5.09
N SER A 67 -8.57 -0.56 4.88
CA SER A 67 -9.72 -0.30 5.78
C SER A 67 -10.98 -1.06 5.41
N ARG A 68 -11.14 -1.56 4.20
CA ARG A 68 -12.32 -2.34 3.74
C ARG A 68 -13.65 -1.74 4.18
N CYS A 69 -13.87 -0.44 3.92
CA CYS A 69 -15.00 0.27 4.48
C CYS A 69 -16.34 -0.27 3.96
N PRO A 70 -17.29 -0.55 4.85
CA PRO A 70 -18.66 -0.87 4.46
C PRO A 70 -19.34 0.33 3.81
N LEU A 71 -20.10 0.07 2.77
CA LEU A 71 -20.86 1.04 2.02
C LEU A 71 -22.32 0.58 1.94
N ARG A 72 -23.24 1.51 2.02
CA ARG A 72 -24.68 1.29 1.86
C ARG A 72 -25.14 2.01 0.61
N MET A 73 -25.50 1.24 -0.42
CA MET A 73 -25.92 1.74 -1.72
C MET A 73 -27.43 1.97 -1.73
N HIS A 74 -27.83 3.21 -1.86
CA HIS A 74 -29.24 3.58 -2.02
C HIS A 74 -29.62 3.50 -3.50
N VAL A 75 -30.45 2.52 -3.83
CA VAL A 75 -30.84 2.18 -5.20
C VAL A 75 -32.30 2.51 -5.42
N VAL A 76 -32.58 3.33 -6.43
CA VAL A 76 -33.94 3.68 -6.88
C VAL A 76 -34.00 3.44 -8.39
N ASP A 77 -35.03 2.74 -8.86
CA ASP A 77 -35.22 2.39 -10.26
C ASP A 77 -34.00 1.72 -10.91
N GLY A 78 -33.33 0.82 -10.15
CA GLY A 78 -32.17 0.09 -10.63
C GLY A 78 -30.87 0.93 -10.73
N ALA A 79 -30.87 2.16 -10.22
CA ALA A 79 -29.69 3.04 -10.24
C ALA A 79 -29.26 3.48 -8.83
N ILE A 80 -27.98 3.51 -8.56
CA ILE A 80 -27.41 4.02 -7.30
C ILE A 80 -27.60 5.55 -7.27
N LYS A 81 -28.35 6.05 -6.33
CA LYS A 81 -28.59 7.50 -6.16
C LYS A 81 -27.52 8.14 -5.29
N TYR A 82 -27.22 7.53 -4.15
CA TYR A 82 -26.14 7.98 -3.26
C TYR A 82 -25.56 6.78 -2.48
N VAL A 83 -24.48 7.05 -1.76
CA VAL A 83 -23.71 6.06 -1.00
C VAL A 83 -23.54 6.56 0.42
N GLU A 84 -23.99 5.79 1.38
CA GLU A 84 -23.74 5.96 2.79
C GLU A 84 -22.64 5.01 3.28
N THR A 85 -22.27 5.16 4.51
CA THR A 85 -21.30 4.31 5.20
C THR A 85 -22.01 3.40 6.21
N ASP A 86 -21.21 2.73 7.06
CA ASP A 86 -21.70 1.91 8.16
C ASP A 86 -22.65 2.70 9.08
N ASN A 87 -23.76 2.09 9.45
CA ASN A 87 -24.73 2.61 10.41
C ASN A 87 -24.97 1.63 11.56
N THR A 88 -24.12 0.62 11.72
CA THR A 88 -24.20 -0.38 12.78
C THR A 88 -23.20 -0.07 13.89
N GLY A 89 -23.56 -0.39 15.14
CA GLY A 89 -22.74 -0.03 16.29
C GLY A 89 -22.92 1.45 16.69
N ASP A 90 -22.03 1.92 17.51
CA ASP A 90 -22.00 3.28 18.06
C ASP A 90 -20.65 3.97 17.81
N ASP A 91 -20.41 5.11 18.44
CA ASP A 91 -19.11 5.81 18.38
C ASP A 91 -18.18 5.45 19.56
N ASN A 92 -18.51 4.41 20.32
CA ASN A 92 -17.68 3.97 21.41
C ASN A 92 -16.45 3.21 20.90
N TYR A 93 -15.26 3.75 21.16
CA TYR A 93 -13.99 3.14 20.79
C TYR A 93 -13.81 1.73 21.39
N ASP A 94 -14.29 1.50 22.62
CA ASP A 94 -14.19 0.22 23.30
C ASP A 94 -15.30 -0.78 22.89
N GLY A 95 -16.28 -0.34 22.08
CA GLY A 95 -17.38 -1.14 21.54
C GLY A 95 -17.15 -1.60 20.09
N LEU A 96 -18.24 -2.01 19.44
CA LEU A 96 -18.28 -2.31 18.00
C LEU A 96 -18.61 -1.00 17.26
N HIS A 97 -17.62 -0.13 17.14
CA HIS A 97 -17.82 1.21 16.58
C HIS A 97 -18.17 1.22 15.08
N GLN A 98 -18.75 2.32 14.62
CA GLN A 98 -19.08 2.53 13.21
C GLN A 98 -17.82 2.72 12.37
N VAL A 99 -17.73 2.01 11.24
CA VAL A 99 -16.65 2.14 10.28
C VAL A 99 -17.03 3.13 9.18
N ARG A 100 -16.58 4.36 9.32
CA ARG A 100 -16.92 5.45 8.40
C ARG A 100 -15.98 5.50 7.20
N ALA A 101 -16.55 5.31 6.01
CA ALA A 101 -15.80 5.43 4.76
C ALA A 101 -15.35 6.88 4.52
N CYS A 102 -14.11 7.03 4.04
CA CYS A 102 -13.59 8.32 3.57
C CYS A 102 -14.24 8.75 2.23
N LEU A 103 -13.87 9.94 1.75
CA LEU A 103 -14.43 10.48 0.51
C LEU A 103 -14.23 9.55 -0.71
N ARG A 104 -13.12 8.78 -0.77
CA ARG A 104 -12.89 7.81 -1.85
C ARG A 104 -13.98 6.74 -1.91
N GLY A 105 -14.25 6.05 -0.78
CA GLY A 105 -15.32 5.04 -0.70
C GLY A 105 -16.70 5.65 -0.98
N ARG A 106 -17.00 6.81 -0.42
CA ARG A 106 -18.28 7.53 -0.66
C ARG A 106 -18.45 7.96 -2.12
N SER A 107 -17.37 8.06 -2.88
CA SER A 107 -17.40 8.37 -4.32
C SER A 107 -17.64 7.15 -5.21
N MET A 108 -17.95 5.97 -4.65
CA MET A 108 -18.16 4.72 -5.43
C MET A 108 -19.19 4.90 -6.56
N ARG A 109 -20.27 5.64 -6.32
CA ARG A 109 -21.25 5.96 -7.37
C ARG A 109 -20.61 6.62 -8.60
N ARG A 110 -19.66 7.56 -8.38
CA ARG A 110 -18.91 8.23 -9.46
C ARG A 110 -18.01 7.26 -10.23
N ARG A 111 -17.51 6.23 -9.55
CA ARG A 111 -16.72 5.17 -10.19
C ARG A 111 -17.61 4.26 -11.05
N VAL A 112 -18.77 3.84 -10.55
CA VAL A 112 -19.72 2.98 -11.28
C VAL A 112 -20.22 3.65 -12.57
N TYR A 113 -20.52 4.95 -12.51
CA TYR A 113 -21.06 5.73 -13.63
C TYR A 113 -20.01 6.58 -14.35
N ASN A 114 -18.74 6.24 -14.21
CA ASN A 114 -17.65 6.96 -14.85
C ASN A 114 -17.69 6.78 -16.38
N PRO A 115 -17.42 7.83 -17.18
CA PRO A 115 -17.38 7.71 -18.64
C PRO A 115 -16.29 6.77 -19.16
N ASP A 116 -15.20 6.57 -18.40
CA ASP A 116 -14.11 5.67 -18.77
C ASP A 116 -14.43 4.19 -18.56
N ARG A 117 -15.68 3.83 -18.16
CA ARG A 117 -16.09 2.44 -18.00
C ARG A 117 -15.92 1.66 -19.29
N LEU A 118 -15.25 0.50 -19.17
CA LEU A 118 -15.24 -0.50 -20.22
C LEU A 118 -16.67 -1.07 -20.37
N LYS A 119 -17.10 -1.28 -21.61
CA LYS A 119 -18.49 -1.60 -21.92
C LYS A 119 -18.68 -2.98 -22.53
N TYR A 120 -17.74 -3.43 -23.31
CA TYR A 120 -17.76 -4.67 -24.08
C TYR A 120 -16.34 -5.20 -24.27
N PRO A 121 -16.14 -6.48 -24.60
CA PRO A 121 -14.84 -7.01 -24.96
C PRO A 121 -14.27 -6.29 -26.18
N MET A 122 -12.96 -6.07 -26.17
CA MET A 122 -12.28 -5.35 -27.23
C MET A 122 -10.97 -6.03 -27.62
N LYS A 123 -10.62 -5.90 -28.90
CA LYS A 123 -9.37 -6.38 -29.48
C LYS A 123 -8.56 -5.20 -30.00
N ARG A 124 -7.27 -5.22 -29.78
CA ARG A 124 -6.35 -4.19 -30.26
C ARG A 124 -6.27 -4.17 -31.79
N VAL A 125 -6.33 -2.97 -32.38
CA VAL A 125 -6.17 -2.73 -33.82
C VAL A 125 -5.00 -1.80 -34.15
N GLY A 126 -4.31 -1.27 -33.16
CA GLY A 126 -3.12 -0.43 -33.32
C GLY A 126 -1.91 -1.01 -32.57
N LYS A 127 -0.90 -0.19 -32.33
CA LYS A 127 0.21 -0.57 -31.46
C LYS A 127 -0.22 -0.54 -29.99
N ARG A 128 0.37 -1.37 -29.16
CA ARG A 128 0.17 -1.31 -27.70
C ARG A 128 0.51 0.08 -27.17
N GLY A 129 -0.33 0.61 -26.32
CA GLY A 129 -0.21 1.96 -25.75
C GLY A 129 -0.97 3.05 -26.53
N GLU A 130 -1.37 2.83 -27.80
CA GLU A 130 -2.18 3.79 -28.55
C GLU A 130 -3.65 3.83 -28.07
N GLY A 131 -4.13 2.79 -27.40
CA GLY A 131 -5.52 2.69 -26.94
C GLY A 131 -6.54 2.56 -28.07
N LYS A 132 -6.13 2.02 -29.22
CA LYS A 132 -6.99 1.77 -30.37
C LYS A 132 -7.52 0.34 -30.34
N PHE A 133 -8.83 0.21 -30.27
CA PHE A 133 -9.54 -1.06 -30.13
C PHE A 133 -10.75 -1.12 -31.03
N GLU A 134 -11.14 -2.34 -31.42
CA GLU A 134 -12.43 -2.68 -31.99
C GLU A 134 -13.23 -3.53 -31.02
N GLN A 135 -14.53 -3.38 -31.01
CA GLN A 135 -15.44 -4.24 -30.24
C GLN A 135 -15.48 -5.64 -30.86
N ILE A 136 -15.41 -6.65 -30.03
CA ILE A 136 -15.59 -8.06 -30.42
C ILE A 136 -16.65 -8.72 -29.51
N SER A 137 -17.11 -9.90 -29.89
CA SER A 137 -17.99 -10.68 -29.02
C SER A 137 -17.23 -11.33 -27.85
N TRP A 138 -17.96 -11.72 -26.79
CA TRP A 138 -17.40 -12.55 -25.73
C TRP A 138 -16.87 -13.88 -26.25
N GLU A 139 -17.56 -14.50 -27.20
CA GLU A 139 -17.11 -15.76 -27.82
C GLU A 139 -15.75 -15.58 -28.49
N GLU A 140 -15.61 -14.56 -29.37
CA GLU A 140 -14.35 -14.28 -30.03
C GLU A 140 -13.22 -13.96 -29.03
N ALA A 141 -13.51 -13.16 -27.99
CA ALA A 141 -12.53 -12.82 -26.97
C ALA A 141 -12.01 -14.04 -26.22
N LEU A 142 -12.92 -14.88 -25.73
CA LEU A 142 -12.56 -16.05 -24.92
C LEU A 142 -11.93 -17.17 -25.77
N ASP A 143 -12.39 -17.38 -27.01
CA ASP A 143 -11.78 -18.31 -27.96
C ASP A 143 -10.36 -17.88 -28.34
N THR A 144 -10.13 -16.58 -28.54
CA THR A 144 -8.82 -16.03 -28.83
C THR A 144 -7.87 -16.21 -27.64
N ILE A 145 -8.32 -15.96 -26.43
CA ILE A 145 -7.53 -16.16 -25.22
C ILE A 145 -7.20 -17.64 -25.03
N ALA A 146 -8.19 -18.52 -25.07
CA ALA A 146 -8.00 -19.97 -24.84
C ALA A 146 -7.06 -20.60 -25.88
N SER A 147 -7.23 -20.27 -27.17
CA SER A 147 -6.36 -20.80 -28.25
C SER A 147 -4.92 -20.31 -28.13
N ASN A 148 -4.69 -19.03 -27.79
CA ASN A 148 -3.35 -18.53 -27.54
C ASN A 148 -2.71 -19.14 -26.29
N MET A 149 -3.46 -19.31 -25.20
CA MET A 149 -2.95 -20.02 -24.00
C MET A 149 -2.48 -21.43 -24.37
N GLN A 150 -3.30 -22.20 -25.03
CA GLN A 150 -2.97 -23.58 -25.47
C GLN A 150 -1.72 -23.59 -26.37
N ARG A 151 -1.63 -22.66 -27.31
CA ARG A 151 -0.47 -22.54 -28.21
C ARG A 151 0.79 -22.21 -27.41
N LEU A 152 0.76 -21.19 -26.56
CA LEU A 152 1.93 -20.74 -25.79
C LEU A 152 2.38 -21.80 -24.77
N ILE A 153 1.45 -22.49 -24.11
CA ILE A 153 1.78 -23.62 -23.24
C ILE A 153 2.47 -24.74 -24.03
N LYS A 154 1.98 -25.04 -25.23
CA LYS A 154 2.56 -26.08 -26.09
C LYS A 154 3.95 -25.69 -26.59
N GLU A 155 4.16 -24.42 -26.96
CA GLU A 155 5.41 -23.92 -27.56
C GLU A 155 6.50 -23.63 -26.51
N TYR A 156 6.12 -23.03 -25.38
CA TYR A 156 7.06 -22.50 -24.39
C TYR A 156 6.90 -23.11 -22.99
N GLY A 157 5.81 -23.84 -22.73
CA GLY A 157 5.48 -24.32 -21.40
C GLY A 157 4.82 -23.27 -20.50
N ASN A 158 4.33 -23.73 -19.36
CA ASN A 158 3.57 -22.89 -18.40
C ASN A 158 4.41 -21.78 -17.75
N GLU A 159 5.74 -21.94 -17.65
CA GLU A 159 6.68 -20.92 -17.15
C GLU A 159 6.68 -19.64 -18.00
N SER A 160 6.18 -19.69 -19.25
CA SER A 160 6.05 -18.52 -20.13
C SER A 160 4.83 -17.62 -19.83
N ILE A 161 3.93 -18.02 -18.94
CA ILE A 161 2.71 -17.28 -18.58
C ILE A 161 2.89 -16.65 -17.20
N TYR A 162 2.63 -15.36 -17.10
CA TYR A 162 2.80 -14.57 -15.88
C TYR A 162 1.50 -13.88 -15.45
N LEU A 163 1.22 -13.90 -14.14
CA LEU A 163 0.12 -13.15 -13.53
C LEU A 163 0.66 -11.87 -12.93
N ASN A 164 0.34 -10.73 -13.55
CA ASN A 164 0.88 -9.46 -13.13
C ASN A 164 0.21 -8.95 -11.83
N TYR A 165 0.87 -8.01 -11.18
CA TYR A 165 0.41 -7.39 -9.94
C TYR A 165 -0.87 -6.57 -10.13
N GLY A 166 -1.84 -6.77 -9.25
CA GLY A 166 -3.07 -5.99 -9.20
C GLY A 166 -3.61 -5.88 -7.79
N THR A 167 -4.05 -4.70 -7.37
CA THR A 167 -4.62 -4.45 -6.04
C THR A 167 -5.92 -3.64 -6.08
N GLY A 168 -6.56 -3.56 -7.24
CA GLY A 168 -7.81 -2.81 -7.43
C GLY A 168 -8.98 -3.37 -6.62
N THR A 169 -8.96 -4.69 -6.35
CA THR A 169 -9.96 -5.41 -5.55
C THR A 169 -9.26 -6.28 -4.49
N LEU A 170 -8.52 -5.64 -3.60
CA LEU A 170 -7.72 -6.35 -2.59
C LEU A 170 -8.57 -7.10 -1.55
N GLY A 171 -9.69 -6.52 -1.13
CA GLY A 171 -10.53 -7.04 -0.04
C GLY A 171 -11.51 -8.14 -0.42
N GLY A 172 -11.70 -8.46 -1.69
CA GLY A 172 -12.61 -9.49 -2.14
C GLY A 172 -12.16 -10.91 -1.81
N THR A 173 -13.08 -11.87 -1.91
CA THR A 173 -12.80 -13.31 -1.77
C THR A 173 -12.70 -13.96 -3.15
N LEU A 174 -13.74 -13.89 -3.96
CA LEU A 174 -13.75 -14.36 -5.35
C LEU A 174 -13.17 -13.29 -6.30
N THR A 175 -13.48 -12.01 -6.06
CA THR A 175 -13.01 -10.89 -6.87
C THR A 175 -11.59 -10.43 -6.53
N ARG A 176 -10.91 -11.11 -5.63
CA ARG A 176 -9.58 -10.77 -5.14
C ARG A 176 -8.57 -10.65 -6.28
N SER A 177 -7.80 -9.57 -6.30
CA SER A 177 -6.73 -9.34 -7.28
C SER A 177 -5.32 -9.47 -6.71
N TRP A 178 -5.15 -9.57 -5.38
CA TRP A 178 -3.86 -9.72 -4.71
C TRP A 178 -3.91 -10.73 -3.56
N PRO A 179 -2.88 -11.55 -3.32
CA PRO A 179 -1.73 -11.73 -4.24
C PRO A 179 -2.19 -12.39 -5.55
N PRO A 180 -1.52 -12.13 -6.69
CA PRO A 180 -1.93 -12.71 -7.98
C PRO A 180 -2.10 -14.23 -7.95
N GLY A 181 -1.25 -14.95 -7.18
CA GLY A 181 -1.36 -16.41 -6.98
C GLY A 181 -2.55 -16.88 -6.14
N LYS A 182 -3.38 -15.96 -5.64
CA LYS A 182 -4.59 -16.24 -4.87
C LYS A 182 -5.87 -15.73 -5.56
N THR A 183 -5.81 -15.55 -6.87
CA THR A 183 -6.92 -15.08 -7.71
C THR A 183 -7.64 -16.25 -8.42
N LEU A 184 -8.81 -15.97 -8.98
CA LEU A 184 -9.49 -16.94 -9.85
C LEU A 184 -8.70 -17.24 -11.12
N ILE A 185 -7.91 -16.29 -11.62
CA ILE A 185 -7.01 -16.54 -12.75
C ILE A 185 -5.91 -17.53 -12.35
N ALA A 186 -5.35 -17.38 -11.14
CA ALA A 186 -4.38 -18.37 -10.63
C ALA A 186 -4.99 -19.76 -10.51
N ARG A 187 -6.23 -19.86 -10.00
CA ARG A 187 -6.95 -21.13 -9.95
C ARG A 187 -7.14 -21.75 -11.35
N LEU A 188 -7.54 -20.94 -12.32
CA LEU A 188 -7.66 -21.38 -13.71
C LEU A 188 -6.31 -21.88 -14.26
N MET A 189 -5.26 -21.12 -14.08
CA MET A 189 -3.92 -21.50 -14.54
C MET A 189 -3.41 -22.77 -13.86
N ASN A 190 -3.69 -22.95 -12.57
CA ASN A 190 -3.33 -24.17 -11.83
C ASN A 190 -4.08 -25.41 -12.33
N CYS A 191 -5.33 -25.25 -12.79
CA CYS A 191 -6.05 -26.32 -13.51
C CYS A 191 -5.39 -26.66 -14.87
N CYS A 192 -4.64 -25.72 -15.46
CA CYS A 192 -3.98 -25.85 -16.77
C CYS A 192 -2.46 -26.16 -16.67
N GLY A 193 -1.95 -26.55 -15.52
CA GLY A 193 -0.53 -26.87 -15.32
C GLY A 193 0.33 -25.77 -14.72
N GLY A 194 -0.28 -24.67 -14.24
CA GLY A 194 0.41 -23.58 -13.52
C GLY A 194 0.87 -22.42 -14.39
N TYR A 195 1.75 -21.60 -13.81
CA TYR A 195 2.26 -20.34 -14.41
C TYR A 195 3.57 -19.96 -13.71
N LEU A 196 4.39 -19.08 -14.31
CA LEU A 196 5.57 -18.51 -13.66
C LEU A 196 5.16 -17.79 -12.38
N ASN A 197 5.58 -18.31 -11.25
CA ASN A 197 5.23 -17.76 -9.95
C ASN A 197 6.08 -16.51 -9.64
N HIS A 198 5.71 -15.81 -8.58
CA HIS A 198 6.43 -14.62 -8.14
C HIS A 198 6.50 -14.56 -6.61
N TYR A 199 7.46 -13.78 -6.13
CA TYR A 199 7.58 -13.43 -4.71
C TYR A 199 7.73 -11.91 -4.55
N GLY A 200 7.54 -11.45 -3.31
CA GLY A 200 7.53 -10.02 -3.00
C GLY A 200 6.30 -9.31 -3.55
N ASP A 201 6.32 -8.01 -3.49
CA ASP A 201 5.31 -7.13 -4.05
C ASP A 201 5.88 -5.72 -4.27
N TYR A 202 5.10 -4.82 -4.90
CA TYR A 202 5.52 -3.43 -5.12
C TYR A 202 5.52 -2.58 -3.85
N SER A 203 4.83 -3.01 -2.80
CA SER A 203 4.55 -2.19 -1.62
C SER A 203 5.49 -2.46 -0.46
N SER A 204 5.86 -3.74 -0.24
CA SER A 204 6.46 -4.20 1.02
C SER A 204 7.52 -5.30 0.88
N ALA A 205 8.02 -5.57 -0.33
CA ALA A 205 9.00 -6.63 -0.56
C ALA A 205 10.24 -6.50 0.32
N GLN A 206 10.76 -5.29 0.48
CA GLN A 206 12.01 -5.06 1.20
C GLN A 206 11.85 -5.19 2.72
N ILE A 207 10.76 -4.68 3.31
CA ILE A 207 10.50 -4.87 4.74
C ILE A 207 10.21 -6.35 5.06
N ALA A 208 9.46 -7.03 4.18
CA ALA A 208 9.21 -8.46 4.33
C ALA A 208 10.49 -9.28 4.29
N ALA A 209 11.36 -9.03 3.30
CA ALA A 209 12.65 -9.71 3.19
C ALA A 209 13.58 -9.37 4.36
N GLY A 210 13.76 -8.08 4.68
CA GLY A 210 14.66 -7.65 5.76
C GLY A 210 14.28 -8.22 7.12
N LEU A 211 13.02 -8.08 7.51
CA LEU A 211 12.56 -8.52 8.83
C LEU A 211 12.38 -10.04 8.94
N ASN A 212 12.26 -10.76 7.80
CA ASN A 212 12.33 -12.22 7.81
C ASN A 212 13.65 -12.73 8.40
N TYR A 213 14.75 -12.06 8.10
CA TYR A 213 16.08 -12.41 8.63
C TYR A 213 16.33 -11.88 10.05
N THR A 214 15.38 -11.19 10.63
CA THR A 214 15.44 -10.71 12.02
C THR A 214 14.51 -11.50 12.94
N TYR A 215 13.25 -11.68 12.53
CA TYR A 215 12.21 -12.31 13.34
C TYR A 215 11.74 -13.68 12.84
N GLY A 216 12.07 -14.01 11.58
CA GLY A 216 11.51 -15.17 10.87
C GLY A 216 10.09 -14.93 10.36
N GLY A 217 9.81 -15.27 9.10
CA GLY A 217 8.52 -15.09 8.49
C GLY A 217 8.12 -13.64 8.19
N TRP A 218 6.83 -13.39 8.07
CA TRP A 218 6.30 -12.04 7.89
C TRP A 218 6.42 -11.23 9.18
N ALA A 219 6.93 -10.01 9.06
CA ALA A 219 7.08 -9.12 10.21
C ALA A 219 5.73 -8.72 10.81
N ASP A 220 5.58 -8.93 12.09
CA ASP A 220 4.40 -8.59 12.88
C ASP A 220 4.69 -7.43 13.83
N GLY A 221 3.67 -6.62 14.09
CA GLY A 221 3.71 -5.50 15.04
C GLY A 221 2.50 -5.51 15.96
N ASN A 222 2.58 -4.79 17.08
CA ASN A 222 1.46 -4.61 17.96
C ASN A 222 0.35 -3.82 17.27
N SER A 223 -0.90 -4.07 17.65
CA SER A 223 -2.02 -3.28 17.11
C SER A 223 -1.92 -1.81 17.53
N PRO A 224 -2.40 -0.86 16.71
CA PRO A 224 -2.39 0.56 17.08
C PRO A 224 -3.24 0.86 18.32
N SER A 225 -4.19 0.01 18.67
CA SER A 225 -4.96 0.12 19.90
C SER A 225 -4.11 -0.10 21.16
N ASP A 226 -3.02 -0.88 21.07
CA ASP A 226 -2.11 -1.15 22.18
C ASP A 226 -1.27 0.09 22.58
N ILE A 227 -1.27 1.14 21.79
CA ILE A 227 -0.68 2.45 22.12
C ILE A 227 -1.30 3.04 23.41
N GLU A 228 -2.49 2.59 23.81
CA GLU A 228 -3.06 3.01 25.10
C GLU A 228 -2.19 2.59 26.33
N ASN A 229 -1.28 1.64 26.13
CA ASN A 229 -0.31 1.18 27.12
C ASN A 229 1.10 1.82 26.95
N SER A 230 1.28 2.71 25.96
CA SER A 230 2.59 3.29 25.63
C SER A 230 2.85 4.61 26.35
N GLN A 231 4.13 4.91 26.60
CA GLN A 231 4.59 6.22 27.07
C GLN A 231 5.07 7.11 25.91
N LEU A 232 5.59 6.51 24.85
CA LEU A 232 6.14 7.17 23.68
C LEU A 232 5.72 6.43 22.41
N VAL A 233 5.40 7.19 21.37
CA VAL A 233 5.16 6.68 20.01
C VAL A 233 6.17 7.29 19.06
N VAL A 234 6.92 6.48 18.34
CA VAL A 234 7.89 6.95 17.33
C VAL A 234 7.54 6.32 15.97
N LEU A 235 7.25 7.17 15.00
CA LEU A 235 6.81 6.77 13.66
C LEU A 235 7.87 7.12 12.62
N PHE A 236 8.46 6.09 11.98
CA PHE A 236 9.40 6.24 10.87
C PHE A 236 8.67 6.09 9.53
N GLY A 237 8.58 7.15 8.74
CA GLY A 237 7.93 7.10 7.42
C GLY A 237 6.56 6.44 7.42
N ASN A 238 5.82 6.55 8.52
CA ASN A 238 4.52 5.94 8.76
C ASN A 238 3.43 7.01 8.79
N ASN A 239 2.57 7.03 7.77
CA ASN A 239 1.60 8.10 7.55
C ASN A 239 0.17 7.56 7.34
N PRO A 240 -0.47 6.96 8.35
CA PRO A 240 -1.84 6.46 8.23
C PRO A 240 -2.87 7.55 7.95
N GLY A 241 -2.62 8.81 8.34
CA GLY A 241 -3.51 9.95 8.08
C GLY A 241 -3.77 10.26 6.61
N GLU A 242 -2.92 9.79 5.71
CA GLU A 242 -3.11 9.87 4.25
C GLU A 242 -3.44 8.50 3.64
N THR A 243 -2.86 7.43 4.14
CA THR A 243 -3.00 6.09 3.57
C THR A 243 -4.28 5.38 4.02
N ARG A 244 -4.68 5.55 5.28
CA ARG A 244 -5.78 4.84 5.96
C ARG A 244 -6.72 5.79 6.69
N MET A 245 -7.31 6.71 5.94
CA MET A 245 -8.09 7.86 6.43
C MET A 245 -9.48 7.51 6.99
N SER A 246 -9.97 6.28 6.86
CA SER A 246 -11.32 5.93 7.30
C SER A 246 -11.44 5.81 8.81
N GLY A 247 -12.66 5.92 9.34
CA GLY A 247 -12.95 5.75 10.76
C GLY A 247 -12.76 4.33 11.30
N GLY A 248 -12.50 3.33 10.44
CA GLY A 248 -12.07 1.99 10.84
C GLY A 248 -10.59 1.77 10.60
N GLY A 249 -9.85 2.82 10.19
CA GLY A 249 -8.43 2.73 9.86
C GLY A 249 -7.51 3.00 11.03
N VAL A 250 -6.22 2.78 10.79
CA VAL A 250 -5.15 2.95 11.78
C VAL A 250 -5.15 4.32 12.45
N THR A 251 -5.46 5.39 11.71
CA THR A 251 -5.49 6.77 12.26
C THR A 251 -6.49 6.92 13.40
N TYR A 252 -7.67 6.30 13.27
CA TYR A 252 -8.69 6.35 14.33
C TYR A 252 -8.17 5.70 15.62
N TYR A 253 -7.60 4.49 15.51
CA TYR A 253 -7.05 3.77 16.65
C TYR A 253 -5.85 4.49 17.27
N LEU A 254 -4.94 5.00 16.47
CA LEU A 254 -3.78 5.77 16.90
C LEU A 254 -4.21 6.96 17.79
N GLU A 255 -5.18 7.75 17.32
CA GLU A 255 -5.65 8.93 18.05
C GLU A 255 -6.42 8.57 19.33
N GLN A 256 -7.32 7.59 19.26
CA GLN A 256 -8.09 7.16 20.45
C GLN A 256 -7.19 6.54 21.53
N ALA A 257 -6.26 5.67 21.14
CA ALA A 257 -5.32 5.06 22.06
C ALA A 257 -4.37 6.10 22.70
N ARG A 258 -3.88 7.07 21.91
CA ARG A 258 -3.06 8.17 22.44
C ARG A 258 -3.81 9.07 23.41
N GLN A 259 -5.09 9.33 23.18
CA GLN A 259 -5.92 10.08 24.15
C GLN A 259 -6.01 9.38 25.50
N LYS A 260 -6.01 8.04 25.53
CA LYS A 260 -6.03 7.26 26.75
C LYS A 260 -4.66 7.25 27.47
N SER A 261 -3.59 7.01 26.75
CA SER A 261 -2.23 6.92 27.30
C SER A 261 -1.56 8.27 27.54
N ASN A 262 -2.01 9.32 26.85
CA ASN A 262 -1.31 10.60 26.75
C ASN A 262 0.15 10.46 26.26
N ALA A 263 0.42 9.43 25.46
CA ALA A 263 1.74 9.16 24.93
C ALA A 263 2.21 10.27 24.00
N ARG A 264 3.44 10.72 24.19
CA ARG A 264 4.13 11.64 23.29
C ARG A 264 4.33 10.99 21.92
N MET A 265 4.17 11.72 20.82
CA MET A 265 4.34 11.22 19.46
C MET A 265 5.42 11.98 18.70
N ILE A 266 6.42 11.27 18.20
CA ILE A 266 7.50 11.78 17.38
C ILE A 266 7.37 11.18 15.97
N ILE A 267 7.42 12.04 14.95
CA ILE A 267 7.36 11.63 13.54
C ILE A 267 8.70 11.92 12.88
N ILE A 268 9.29 10.89 12.28
CA ILE A 268 10.54 10.96 11.52
C ILE A 268 10.21 10.72 10.05
N ASP A 269 10.26 11.79 9.24
CA ASP A 269 9.82 11.75 7.84
C ASP A 269 10.39 12.98 7.12
N PRO A 270 10.86 12.90 5.87
CA PRO A 270 11.30 14.07 5.10
C PRO A 270 10.18 15.09 4.84
N ARG A 271 8.94 14.67 5.01
CA ARG A 271 7.74 15.47 4.81
C ARG A 271 6.91 15.59 6.09
N TYR A 272 6.46 16.79 6.43
CA TYR A 272 5.46 17.00 7.49
C TYR A 272 4.09 16.46 7.04
N THR A 273 3.75 15.26 7.50
CA THR A 273 2.63 14.48 7.02
C THR A 273 1.31 14.86 7.69
N ASP A 274 0.19 14.39 7.13
CA ASP A 274 -1.11 14.61 7.74
C ASP A 274 -1.36 13.74 8.99
N THR A 275 -0.58 12.71 9.22
CA THR A 275 -0.58 11.98 10.51
C THR A 275 -0.09 12.88 11.63
N GLY A 276 0.94 13.68 11.35
CA GLY A 276 1.47 14.67 12.29
C GLY A 276 0.58 15.87 12.43
N ALA A 277 0.16 16.47 11.34
CA ALA A 277 -0.39 17.82 11.25
C ALA A 277 -1.31 18.22 12.42
N GLY A 278 -0.71 18.91 13.41
CA GLY A 278 -1.38 19.38 14.62
C GLY A 278 -1.65 18.31 15.69
N ARG A 279 -1.02 17.15 15.60
CA ARG A 279 -1.18 16.02 16.53
C ARG A 279 0.12 15.51 17.12
N GLU A 280 1.23 15.73 16.41
CA GLU A 280 2.57 15.36 16.86
C GLU A 280 3.06 16.29 17.98
N ASP A 281 3.94 15.73 18.82
CA ASP A 281 4.73 16.51 19.76
C ASP A 281 6.03 17.00 19.13
N GLU A 282 6.53 16.25 18.14
CA GLU A 282 7.76 16.58 17.43
C GLU A 282 7.79 15.99 16.01
N TRP A 283 8.16 16.81 15.01
CA TRP A 283 8.53 16.35 13.69
C TRP A 283 10.05 16.49 13.49
N ILE A 284 10.69 15.42 13.07
CA ILE A 284 12.13 15.36 12.78
C ILE A 284 12.28 15.07 11.27
N PRO A 285 12.58 16.08 10.46
CA PRO A 285 12.90 15.88 9.05
C PRO A 285 14.21 15.10 8.90
N ILE A 286 14.20 14.09 8.02
CA ILE A 286 15.35 13.22 7.77
C ILE A 286 15.62 13.13 6.26
N ARG A 287 16.89 13.10 5.85
CA ARG A 287 17.23 12.82 4.45
C ARG A 287 16.75 11.42 4.07
N PRO A 288 16.07 11.28 2.91
CA PRO A 288 15.62 9.98 2.43
C PRO A 288 16.73 8.93 2.33
N GLY A 289 16.46 7.71 2.79
CA GLY A 289 17.41 6.60 2.75
C GLY A 289 18.48 6.60 3.84
N THR A 290 18.38 7.46 4.87
CA THR A 290 19.38 7.57 5.94
C THR A 290 18.88 7.10 7.32
N ASP A 291 17.77 6.42 7.37
CA ASP A 291 17.17 5.92 8.63
C ASP A 291 18.13 5.02 9.42
N ALA A 292 18.86 4.13 8.74
CA ALA A 292 19.83 3.25 9.38
C ALA A 292 21.01 4.02 10.01
N ALA A 293 21.41 5.16 9.42
CA ALA A 293 22.44 6.02 10.01
C ALA A 293 21.92 6.73 11.27
N LEU A 294 20.67 7.19 11.26
CA LEU A 294 20.03 7.75 12.45
C LEU A 294 20.02 6.72 13.58
N VAL A 295 19.51 5.50 13.29
CA VAL A 295 19.45 4.42 14.29
C VAL A 295 20.82 4.06 14.83
N SER A 296 21.86 4.01 13.98
CA SER A 296 23.22 3.74 14.43
C SER A 296 23.72 4.82 15.40
N GLY A 297 23.46 6.10 15.15
CA GLY A 297 23.77 7.19 16.08
C GLY A 297 23.00 7.13 17.40
N LEU A 298 21.71 6.76 17.34
CA LEU A 298 20.89 6.54 18.53
C LEU A 298 21.44 5.36 19.35
N ALA A 299 21.79 4.27 18.70
CA ALA A 299 22.36 3.07 19.31
C ALA A 299 23.71 3.37 20.01
N TRP A 300 24.54 4.20 19.39
CA TRP A 300 25.81 4.63 20.00
C TRP A 300 25.58 5.31 21.36
N VAL A 301 24.63 6.21 21.47
CA VAL A 301 24.26 6.86 22.73
C VAL A 301 23.74 5.83 23.74
N MET A 302 22.81 4.96 23.30
CA MET A 302 22.23 3.94 24.18
C MET A 302 23.28 2.98 24.73
N ILE A 303 24.25 2.56 23.92
CA ILE A 303 25.32 1.64 24.33
C ILE A 303 26.32 2.35 25.25
N THR A 304 26.79 3.53 24.89
CA THR A 304 27.82 4.26 25.68
C THR A 304 27.29 4.79 27.00
N GLU A 305 26.00 5.07 27.10
CA GLU A 305 25.35 5.52 28.33
C GLU A 305 24.69 4.38 29.14
N ASN A 306 24.90 3.11 28.73
CA ASN A 306 24.32 1.91 29.37
C ASN A 306 22.78 1.93 29.46
N LEU A 307 22.11 2.39 28.40
CA LEU A 307 20.66 2.51 28.31
C LEU A 307 19.98 1.33 27.60
N VAL A 308 20.75 0.33 27.13
CA VAL A 308 20.22 -0.89 26.49
C VAL A 308 19.67 -1.86 27.53
N ASP A 309 18.70 -2.67 27.14
CA ASP A 309 18.17 -3.78 27.93
C ASP A 309 19.06 -5.03 27.76
N GLN A 310 20.19 -5.07 28.45
CA GLN A 310 21.15 -6.18 28.33
C GLN A 310 20.55 -7.55 28.66
N PRO A 311 19.71 -7.69 29.73
CA PRO A 311 19.05 -8.97 29.99
C PRO A 311 18.16 -9.47 28.86
N PHE A 312 17.47 -8.55 28.18
CA PHE A 312 16.67 -8.90 27.01
C PHE A 312 17.57 -9.38 25.86
N LEU A 313 18.64 -8.65 25.58
CA LEU A 313 19.59 -8.98 24.49
C LEU A 313 20.25 -10.34 24.73
N ASP A 314 20.68 -10.63 25.97
CA ASP A 314 21.31 -11.90 26.31
C ASP A 314 20.35 -13.09 26.17
N LYS A 315 19.09 -12.93 26.55
CA LYS A 315 18.10 -14.01 26.54
C LYS A 315 17.46 -14.27 25.15
N TYR A 316 17.10 -13.21 24.44
CA TYR A 316 16.21 -13.29 23.27
C TYR A 316 16.91 -13.08 21.91
N CYS A 317 18.18 -12.62 21.91
CA CYS A 317 18.86 -12.21 20.69
C CYS A 317 20.14 -12.98 20.42
N VAL A 318 20.57 -12.96 19.16
CA VAL A 318 21.91 -13.41 18.71
C VAL A 318 22.58 -12.29 17.93
N GLY A 319 23.90 -12.09 18.13
CA GLY A 319 24.72 -11.16 17.37
C GLY A 319 24.74 -9.71 17.88
N TYR A 320 24.29 -9.45 19.10
CA TYR A 320 24.44 -8.13 19.71
C TYR A 320 25.88 -7.84 20.14
N ASP A 321 26.50 -8.76 20.86
CA ASP A 321 27.87 -8.65 21.39
C ASP A 321 28.62 -9.99 21.25
N GLU A 322 29.82 -10.04 21.77
CA GLU A 322 30.68 -11.24 21.70
C GLU A 322 30.06 -12.47 22.37
N LYS A 323 29.20 -12.30 23.40
CA LYS A 323 28.55 -13.42 24.12
C LYS A 323 27.47 -14.09 23.28
N THR A 324 26.80 -13.31 22.43
CA THR A 324 25.65 -13.77 21.64
C THR A 324 26.01 -13.96 20.16
N LEU A 325 27.27 -13.75 19.78
CA LEU A 325 27.74 -13.91 18.41
C LEU A 325 27.67 -15.38 17.98
N PRO A 326 27.07 -15.72 16.82
CA PRO A 326 27.01 -17.08 16.32
C PRO A 326 28.40 -17.67 16.03
N ALA A 327 28.57 -18.97 16.25
CA ALA A 327 29.79 -19.67 15.93
C ALA A 327 30.12 -19.54 14.41
N GLY A 328 31.37 -19.26 14.10
CA GLY A 328 31.82 -19.06 12.73
C GLY A 328 31.71 -17.64 12.17
N ALA A 329 31.04 -16.75 12.90
CA ALA A 329 31.05 -15.33 12.59
C ALA A 329 32.41 -14.69 12.92
N PRO A 330 32.82 -13.60 12.21
CA PRO A 330 34.03 -12.85 12.56
C PRO A 330 34.00 -12.35 14.01
N ALA A 331 35.12 -12.35 14.73
CA ALA A 331 35.20 -12.01 16.14
C ALA A 331 34.58 -10.63 16.49
N ASN A 332 34.77 -9.63 15.65
CA ASN A 332 34.15 -8.30 15.78
C ASN A 332 32.92 -8.12 14.87
N GLY A 333 32.28 -9.21 14.46
CA GLY A 333 31.13 -9.24 13.56
C GLY A 333 29.79 -8.99 14.27
N HIS A 334 29.79 -8.53 15.52
CA HIS A 334 28.55 -8.25 16.25
C HIS A 334 28.17 -6.76 16.20
N TYR A 335 26.90 -6.47 16.47
CA TYR A 335 26.31 -5.14 16.33
C TYR A 335 26.99 -4.07 17.20
N LYS A 336 27.30 -4.41 18.46
CA LYS A 336 27.98 -3.51 19.38
C LYS A 336 29.35 -3.07 18.86
N ALA A 337 30.12 -3.99 18.26
CA ALA A 337 31.41 -3.66 17.63
C ALA A 337 31.23 -2.73 16.44
N TYR A 338 30.23 -2.97 15.58
CA TYR A 338 29.91 -2.09 14.47
C TYR A 338 29.60 -0.66 14.95
N ILE A 339 28.75 -0.52 15.98
CA ILE A 339 28.35 0.79 16.52
C ILE A 339 29.55 1.53 17.14
N LEU A 340 30.40 0.84 17.90
CA LEU A 340 31.55 1.44 18.60
C LEU A 340 32.77 1.68 17.71
N GLY A 341 32.74 1.34 16.43
CA GLY A 341 33.87 1.48 15.51
C GLY A 341 34.96 0.41 15.68
N GLN A 342 34.59 -0.73 16.24
CA GLN A 342 35.45 -1.90 16.42
C GLN A 342 35.19 -2.97 15.34
N GLY A 343 34.19 -2.74 14.47
CA GLY A 343 33.86 -3.59 13.34
C GLY A 343 34.81 -3.37 12.16
N THR A 344 34.46 -3.98 11.00
CA THR A 344 35.32 -4.01 9.79
C THR A 344 35.61 -2.64 9.20
N ASP A 345 34.70 -1.68 9.33
CA ASP A 345 34.87 -0.31 8.79
C ASP A 345 35.68 0.62 9.71
N GLY A 346 35.88 0.25 10.97
CA GLY A 346 36.67 1.01 11.94
C GLY A 346 36.05 2.38 12.31
N ILE A 347 34.78 2.63 11.96
CA ILE A 347 34.13 3.93 12.15
C ILE A 347 33.11 3.84 13.29
N ALA A 348 33.31 4.65 14.34
CA ALA A 348 32.33 4.80 15.41
C ALA A 348 31.09 5.58 14.91
N LYS A 349 29.90 5.05 15.19
CA LYS A 349 28.63 5.59 14.72
C LYS A 349 28.12 6.67 15.67
N THR A 350 28.97 7.68 15.94
CA THR A 350 28.66 8.76 16.88
C THR A 350 27.46 9.61 16.42
N PRO A 351 26.83 10.39 17.30
CA PRO A 351 25.79 11.32 16.93
C PRO A 351 26.25 12.36 15.89
N GLU A 352 27.53 12.76 15.90
CA GLU A 352 28.14 13.64 14.90
C GLU A 352 28.20 12.97 13.52
N TRP A 353 28.64 11.72 13.47
CA TRP A 353 28.64 10.92 12.24
C TRP A 353 27.22 10.83 11.67
N ALA A 354 26.25 10.45 12.50
CA ALA A 354 24.84 10.34 12.09
C ALA A 354 24.25 11.69 11.64
N SER A 355 24.58 12.79 12.34
CA SER A 355 24.14 14.15 12.00
C SER A 355 24.58 14.57 10.59
N THR A 356 25.83 14.28 10.23
CA THR A 356 26.38 14.58 8.90
C THR A 356 25.59 13.89 7.79
N ILE A 357 25.19 12.63 7.99
CA ILE A 357 24.47 11.80 7.02
C ILE A 357 23.00 12.17 6.96
N THR A 358 22.33 12.28 8.10
CA THR A 358 20.86 12.42 8.18
C THR A 358 20.38 13.86 8.02
N GLY A 359 21.25 14.84 8.31
CA GLY A 359 20.88 16.25 8.41
C GLY A 359 20.17 16.62 9.72
N ILE A 360 20.08 15.69 10.68
CA ILE A 360 19.48 15.92 12.00
C ILE A 360 20.57 16.46 12.95
N PRO A 361 20.34 17.54 13.69
CA PRO A 361 21.32 18.06 14.64
C PRO A 361 21.74 17.03 15.70
N ARG A 362 23.03 16.98 16.03
CA ARG A 362 23.63 16.05 17.00
C ARG A 362 22.86 16.03 18.33
N GLU A 363 22.55 17.18 18.88
CA GLU A 363 21.87 17.33 20.18
C GLU A 363 20.47 16.69 20.13
N ARG A 364 19.81 16.74 18.95
CA ARG A 364 18.50 16.13 18.77
C ARG A 364 18.60 14.62 18.71
N ILE A 365 19.65 14.07 18.10
CA ILE A 365 19.95 12.63 18.07
C ILE A 365 20.17 12.12 19.49
N VAL A 366 21.00 12.81 20.29
CA VAL A 366 21.27 12.45 21.68
C VAL A 366 20.00 12.48 22.54
N LYS A 367 19.20 13.57 22.41
CA LYS A 367 17.92 13.68 23.12
C LYS A 367 16.96 12.56 22.75
N LEU A 368 16.79 12.27 21.45
CA LEU A 368 15.91 11.23 20.95
C LEU A 368 16.33 9.84 21.46
N ALA A 369 17.63 9.54 21.45
CA ALA A 369 18.16 8.28 21.96
C ALA A 369 17.78 8.03 23.44
N ARG A 370 18.00 9.05 24.28
CA ARG A 370 17.66 9.00 25.69
C ARG A 370 16.15 8.86 25.91
N GLU A 371 15.35 9.61 25.14
CA GLU A 371 13.89 9.58 25.24
C GLU A 371 13.33 8.19 24.88
N ILE A 372 13.80 7.58 23.77
CA ILE A 372 13.40 6.21 23.37
C ILE A 372 13.84 5.18 24.42
N ALA A 373 15.06 5.27 24.93
CA ALA A 373 15.62 4.30 25.87
C ALA A 373 14.97 4.35 27.24
N THR A 374 14.48 5.51 27.67
CA THR A 374 13.87 5.70 29.01
C THR A 374 12.36 5.54 29.01
N ALA A 375 11.69 5.65 27.88
CA ALA A 375 10.26 5.36 27.77
C ALA A 375 10.00 3.85 27.96
N LYS A 376 9.16 3.51 28.91
CA LYS A 376 8.83 2.12 29.30
C LYS A 376 7.31 1.95 29.40
N PRO A 377 6.66 1.49 28.31
CA PRO A 377 7.20 1.09 27.01
C PRO A 377 7.22 2.20 25.95
N ALA A 378 8.00 1.99 24.88
CA ALA A 378 7.99 2.79 23.66
C ALA A 378 7.42 2.00 22.47
N TYR A 379 6.44 2.57 21.80
CA TYR A 379 5.86 2.04 20.57
C TYR A 379 6.62 2.58 19.36
N ILE A 380 7.50 1.78 18.80
CA ILE A 380 8.33 2.13 17.64
C ILE A 380 7.74 1.44 16.41
N SER A 381 7.27 2.21 15.45
CA SER A 381 6.68 1.69 14.21
C SER A 381 7.29 2.34 12.99
N GLN A 382 7.50 1.53 11.96
CA GLN A 382 7.87 2.01 10.63
C GLN A 382 6.73 1.75 9.64
N GLY A 383 6.46 2.75 8.80
CA GLY A 383 5.62 2.57 7.62
C GLY A 383 6.41 1.92 6.49
N TRP A 384 5.89 2.04 5.28
CA TRP A 384 6.59 1.50 4.11
C TRP A 384 7.45 2.56 3.39
N GLY A 385 7.60 3.76 3.98
CA GLY A 385 8.52 4.79 3.49
C GLY A 385 9.97 4.33 3.49
N PRO A 386 10.55 3.98 4.65
CA PRO A 386 11.97 3.61 4.78
C PRO A 386 12.38 2.42 3.91
N GLN A 387 11.50 1.41 3.77
CA GLN A 387 11.81 0.21 3.01
C GLN A 387 11.84 0.45 1.48
N ARG A 388 11.25 1.54 0.96
CA ARG A 388 11.20 1.83 -0.50
C ARG A 388 12.45 2.54 -1.01
N HIS A 389 13.57 2.32 -0.37
CA HIS A 389 14.90 2.81 -0.79
C HIS A 389 15.79 1.68 -1.31
N ALA A 390 16.86 2.05 -2.01
CA ALA A 390 17.87 1.09 -2.49
C ALA A 390 18.45 0.21 -1.37
N ASN A 391 18.56 0.77 -0.16
CA ASN A 391 19.03 0.09 1.05
C ASN A 391 17.87 -0.28 2.01
N GLY A 392 16.66 -0.42 1.49
CA GLY A 392 15.45 -0.58 2.30
C GLY A 392 15.41 -1.82 3.18
N GLU A 393 15.96 -2.95 2.72
CA GLU A 393 16.03 -4.18 3.52
C GLU A 393 16.87 -3.99 4.79
N ILE A 394 18.01 -3.29 4.67
CA ILE A 394 18.88 -2.99 5.80
C ILE A 394 18.23 -1.93 6.70
N ALA A 395 17.66 -0.88 6.11
CA ALA A 395 17.01 0.20 6.87
C ALA A 395 15.89 -0.32 7.76
N THR A 396 15.09 -1.27 7.29
CA THR A 396 13.99 -1.84 8.08
C THR A 396 14.49 -2.66 9.27
N ARG A 397 15.55 -3.43 9.08
CA ARG A 397 16.22 -4.15 10.17
C ARG A 397 16.83 -3.17 11.19
N ALA A 398 17.44 -2.09 10.71
CA ALA A 398 18.02 -1.06 11.57
C ALA A 398 16.96 -0.39 12.46
N ILE A 399 15.81 0.01 11.90
CA ILE A 399 14.73 0.62 12.68
C ILE A 399 14.24 -0.32 13.80
N SER A 400 14.12 -1.61 13.51
CA SER A 400 13.73 -2.61 14.50
C SER A 400 14.73 -2.74 15.66
N MET A 401 16.01 -2.38 15.43
CA MET A 401 17.02 -2.37 16.51
C MET A 401 16.64 -1.47 17.69
N LEU A 402 15.91 -0.37 17.45
CA LEU A 402 15.46 0.49 18.54
C LEU A 402 14.53 -0.23 19.52
N ALA A 403 13.61 -1.04 19.00
CA ALA A 403 12.73 -1.87 19.84
C ALA A 403 13.51 -3.02 20.52
N ILE A 404 14.47 -3.61 19.82
CA ILE A 404 15.30 -4.72 20.30
C ILE A 404 16.25 -4.25 21.42
N LEU A 405 16.99 -3.16 21.21
CA LEU A 405 17.94 -2.61 22.19
C LEU A 405 17.26 -2.17 23.50
N THR A 406 16.01 -1.78 23.44
CA THR A 406 15.25 -1.26 24.58
C THR A 406 14.27 -2.26 25.19
N GLY A 407 14.24 -3.51 24.68
CA GLY A 407 13.41 -4.60 25.21
C GLY A 407 11.90 -4.41 25.00
N ASN A 408 11.49 -3.63 23.99
CA ASN A 408 10.08 -3.31 23.71
C ASN A 408 9.34 -4.37 22.88
N VAL A 409 10.02 -5.46 22.48
CA VAL A 409 9.43 -6.54 21.69
C VAL A 409 8.66 -7.52 22.59
N GLY A 410 7.43 -7.85 22.22
CA GLY A 410 6.62 -8.87 22.89
C GLY A 410 5.92 -8.41 24.17
N ILE A 411 5.78 -7.11 24.38
CA ILE A 411 5.10 -6.53 25.54
C ILE A 411 4.00 -5.54 25.13
N ASN A 412 2.99 -5.38 25.97
CA ASN A 412 1.96 -4.36 25.78
C ASN A 412 2.57 -2.96 25.79
N GLY A 413 2.08 -2.11 24.88
CA GLY A 413 2.56 -0.73 24.70
C GLY A 413 3.91 -0.62 24.00
N GLY A 414 4.63 -1.74 23.80
CA GLY A 414 5.81 -1.84 22.95
C GLY A 414 5.44 -2.10 21.49
N ASN A 415 6.45 -2.39 20.68
CA ASN A 415 6.29 -2.89 19.32
C ASN A 415 7.61 -3.52 18.85
N SER A 416 7.59 -4.29 17.78
CA SER A 416 8.77 -4.93 17.17
C SER A 416 9.63 -4.00 16.32
N GLY A 417 9.21 -2.76 16.11
CA GLY A 417 9.81 -1.88 15.11
C GLY A 417 9.27 -2.12 13.68
N ALA A 418 8.41 -3.11 13.50
CA ALA A 418 7.67 -3.31 12.25
C ALA A 418 6.47 -2.33 12.16
N ARG A 419 5.73 -2.42 11.06
CA ARG A 419 4.45 -1.74 10.94
C ARG A 419 3.44 -2.33 11.93
N GLU A 420 2.45 -1.54 12.30
CA GLU A 420 1.35 -1.97 13.15
C GLU A 420 0.63 -3.25 12.63
N GLY A 421 0.35 -4.17 13.53
CA GLY A 421 -0.47 -5.35 13.29
C GLY A 421 -1.95 -5.10 13.53
N SER A 422 -2.77 -6.12 13.35
CA SER A 422 -4.22 -6.04 13.57
C SER A 422 -4.83 -7.40 13.80
N TYR A 423 -5.92 -7.42 14.55
CA TYR A 423 -6.78 -8.59 14.67
C TYR A 423 -7.47 -8.91 13.34
N SER A 424 -7.55 -10.16 12.98
CA SER A 424 -8.25 -10.64 11.77
C SER A 424 -9.15 -11.83 12.08
N LEU A 425 -10.38 -11.80 11.55
CA LEU A 425 -11.29 -12.94 11.63
C LEU A 425 -10.76 -14.11 10.77
N PRO A 426 -10.81 -15.35 11.28
CA PRO A 426 -10.41 -16.54 10.52
C PRO A 426 -11.48 -16.94 9.49
N PHE A 427 -11.63 -16.13 8.45
CA PHE A 427 -12.62 -16.35 7.39
C PHE A 427 -12.00 -17.10 6.22
N GLU A 428 -12.69 -18.14 5.73
CA GLU A 428 -12.24 -18.98 4.63
C GLU A 428 -12.24 -18.25 3.29
N ARG A 429 -11.26 -18.58 2.46
CA ARG A 429 -11.04 -17.95 1.16
C ARG A 429 -11.13 -18.96 0.03
N MET A 430 -11.38 -18.43 -1.18
CA MET A 430 -11.40 -19.23 -2.40
C MET A 430 -10.09 -20.02 -2.55
N PRO A 431 -10.14 -21.36 -2.60
CA PRO A 431 -8.96 -22.20 -2.84
C PRO A 431 -8.46 -22.01 -4.27
N THR A 432 -7.15 -21.92 -4.45
CA THR A 432 -6.53 -21.69 -5.76
C THR A 432 -5.83 -22.90 -6.35
N LEU A 433 -5.86 -24.04 -5.65
CA LEU A 433 -5.10 -25.24 -6.01
C LEU A 433 -3.57 -24.99 -5.96
N GLU A 434 -2.80 -26.01 -6.25
CA GLU A 434 -1.35 -25.95 -6.27
C GLU A 434 -0.82 -25.50 -7.64
N ASN A 435 0.20 -24.66 -7.65
CA ASN A 435 0.91 -24.29 -8.85
C ASN A 435 2.02 -25.30 -9.11
N SER A 436 1.93 -26.03 -10.22
CA SER A 436 2.94 -27.02 -10.59
C SER A 436 4.26 -26.44 -11.08
N VAL A 437 4.32 -25.12 -11.33
CA VAL A 437 5.56 -24.42 -11.69
C VAL A 437 6.22 -23.93 -10.42
N GLU A 438 7.35 -24.53 -10.06
CA GLU A 438 8.11 -24.15 -8.85
C GLU A 438 8.92 -22.87 -9.02
N THR A 439 9.24 -22.51 -10.27
CA THR A 439 10.04 -21.32 -10.59
C THR A 439 9.30 -20.04 -10.24
N SER A 440 10.02 -19.12 -9.60
CA SER A 440 9.49 -17.79 -9.29
C SER A 440 10.53 -16.69 -9.46
N ILE A 441 10.06 -15.49 -9.78
CA ILE A 441 10.85 -14.26 -9.90
C ILE A 441 10.34 -13.20 -8.93
N SER A 442 11.15 -12.19 -8.65
CA SER A 442 10.62 -11.01 -7.97
C SER A 442 9.52 -10.37 -8.82
N MET A 443 8.42 -10.00 -8.17
CA MET A 443 7.30 -9.32 -8.83
C MET A 443 7.72 -8.03 -9.53
N PHE A 444 8.81 -7.41 -9.14
CA PHE A 444 9.33 -6.19 -9.75
C PHE A 444 10.11 -6.45 -11.05
N MET A 445 10.57 -7.67 -11.30
CA MET A 445 11.49 -8.00 -12.41
C MET A 445 10.80 -8.64 -13.63
N TRP A 446 9.49 -8.48 -13.79
CA TRP A 446 8.75 -9.09 -14.90
C TRP A 446 9.15 -8.53 -16.28
N THR A 447 9.55 -7.26 -16.37
CA THR A 447 10.03 -6.66 -17.61
C THR A 447 11.38 -7.25 -18.03
N ASP A 448 12.27 -7.51 -17.07
CA ASP A 448 13.52 -8.24 -17.30
C ASP A 448 13.25 -9.67 -17.78
N ALA A 449 12.23 -10.33 -17.21
CA ALA A 449 11.84 -11.67 -17.61
C ALA A 449 11.24 -11.74 -19.03
N ILE A 450 10.66 -10.64 -19.55
CA ILE A 450 10.27 -10.52 -20.96
C ILE A 450 11.51 -10.37 -21.85
N GLU A 451 12.45 -9.47 -21.49
CA GLU A 451 13.57 -9.11 -22.35
C GLU A 451 14.69 -10.15 -22.36
N ARG A 452 15.04 -10.66 -21.19
CA ARG A 452 16.22 -11.50 -20.96
C ARG A 452 15.96 -12.72 -20.08
N GLY A 453 14.71 -13.23 -20.06
CA GLY A 453 14.30 -14.32 -19.17
C GLY A 453 15.35 -15.43 -19.02
N PRO A 454 15.80 -16.12 -20.10
CA PRO A 454 16.78 -17.20 -20.02
C PRO A 454 18.17 -16.78 -19.49
N GLU A 455 18.45 -15.50 -19.38
CA GLU A 455 19.69 -14.95 -18.81
C GLU A 455 19.57 -14.65 -17.31
N MET A 456 18.35 -14.66 -16.76
CA MET A 456 18.10 -14.39 -15.35
C MET A 456 18.46 -15.59 -14.50
N THR A 457 19.30 -15.36 -13.47
CA THR A 457 19.83 -16.40 -12.60
C THR A 457 19.42 -16.24 -11.14
N ALA A 458 19.51 -17.32 -10.37
CA ALA A 458 19.26 -17.32 -8.94
C ALA A 458 20.22 -16.37 -8.19
N LEU A 459 21.52 -16.42 -8.50
CA LEU A 459 22.54 -15.67 -7.77
C LEU A 459 22.56 -14.17 -8.09
N ARG A 460 22.22 -13.79 -9.33
CA ARG A 460 22.23 -12.38 -9.75
C ARG A 460 20.85 -11.73 -9.65
N ASP A 461 19.82 -12.43 -10.15
CA ASP A 461 18.49 -11.88 -10.34
C ASP A 461 17.46 -12.36 -9.31
N GLY A 462 17.86 -13.29 -8.44
CA GLY A 462 17.02 -13.84 -7.40
C GLY A 462 15.94 -14.80 -7.92
N VAL A 463 16.16 -15.48 -9.03
CA VAL A 463 15.29 -16.59 -9.48
C VAL A 463 15.24 -17.66 -8.39
N ARG A 464 14.06 -18.18 -8.07
CA ARG A 464 13.86 -19.23 -7.06
C ARG A 464 13.26 -20.47 -7.73
N GLY A 465 13.50 -21.63 -7.12
CA GLY A 465 13.04 -22.93 -7.62
C GLY A 465 13.93 -23.54 -8.69
N LYS A 466 14.78 -22.74 -9.35
CA LYS A 466 15.75 -23.15 -10.37
C LYS A 466 16.98 -22.23 -10.35
N ASP A 467 18.08 -22.64 -11.00
CA ASP A 467 19.27 -21.82 -11.16
C ASP A 467 19.04 -20.62 -12.11
N LYS A 468 18.14 -20.78 -13.08
CA LYS A 468 17.77 -19.74 -14.06
C LYS A 468 16.38 -19.98 -14.64
N LEU A 469 15.81 -18.98 -15.33
CA LEU A 469 14.60 -19.18 -16.15
C LEU A 469 14.92 -19.95 -17.43
N ASP A 470 14.02 -20.82 -17.84
CA ASP A 470 14.15 -21.56 -19.10
C ASP A 470 13.66 -20.76 -20.30
N VAL A 471 12.62 -19.96 -20.12
CA VAL A 471 11.93 -19.22 -21.18
C VAL A 471 11.59 -17.79 -20.72
N PRO A 472 11.45 -16.84 -21.66
CA PRO A 472 10.94 -15.51 -21.29
C PRO A 472 9.43 -15.54 -21.10
N ILE A 473 8.90 -14.49 -20.45
CA ILE A 473 7.44 -14.30 -20.37
C ILE A 473 6.88 -14.01 -21.77
N LYS A 474 5.94 -14.82 -22.21
CA LYS A 474 5.24 -14.72 -23.50
C LYS A 474 3.78 -14.30 -23.38
N MET A 475 3.17 -14.51 -22.22
CA MET A 475 1.80 -14.10 -21.92
C MET A 475 1.68 -13.45 -20.55
N ILE A 476 0.92 -12.37 -20.50
CA ILE A 476 0.61 -11.67 -19.25
C ILE A 476 -0.90 -11.59 -19.04
N TRP A 477 -1.34 -11.99 -17.85
CA TRP A 477 -2.62 -11.63 -17.28
C TRP A 477 -2.49 -10.40 -16.40
N ASN A 478 -3.27 -9.35 -16.64
CA ASN A 478 -3.31 -8.15 -15.82
C ASN A 478 -4.75 -7.90 -15.34
N TYR A 479 -5.04 -8.32 -14.13
CA TYR A 479 -6.36 -8.24 -13.53
C TYR A 479 -6.44 -7.16 -12.47
N ALA A 480 -7.41 -6.23 -12.60
CA ALA A 480 -7.69 -5.15 -11.66
C ALA A 480 -6.42 -4.43 -11.18
N GLY A 481 -5.50 -4.17 -12.12
CA GLY A 481 -4.20 -3.58 -11.85
C GLY A 481 -3.77 -2.63 -12.96
N ASN A 482 -3.20 -1.49 -12.57
CA ASN A 482 -2.60 -0.53 -13.52
C ASN A 482 -1.07 -0.66 -13.53
N CYS A 483 -0.58 -1.92 -13.53
CA CYS A 483 0.82 -2.24 -13.30
C CYS A 483 1.66 -2.22 -14.59
N LEU A 484 1.11 -2.60 -15.73
CA LEU A 484 1.88 -2.73 -16.98
C LEU A 484 2.67 -1.48 -17.33
N ILE A 485 2.08 -0.31 -17.14
CA ILE A 485 2.73 0.95 -17.50
C ILE A 485 2.71 2.01 -16.39
N ASN A 486 1.72 2.02 -15.52
CA ASN A 486 1.56 3.12 -14.58
C ASN A 486 2.28 2.91 -13.25
N GLN A 487 2.27 1.68 -12.73
CA GLN A 487 2.87 1.34 -11.43
C GLN A 487 4.33 0.89 -11.56
N HIS A 488 4.72 0.35 -12.70
CA HIS A 488 6.09 -0.07 -12.95
C HIS A 488 7.01 1.14 -13.18
N SER A 489 8.23 1.04 -12.70
CA SER A 489 9.25 2.08 -12.84
C SER A 489 9.74 2.21 -14.29
N GLU A 490 10.43 3.31 -14.62
CA GLU A 490 10.94 3.59 -15.98
C GLU A 490 9.89 3.37 -17.05
N ILE A 491 8.76 4.07 -16.92
CA ILE A 491 7.59 3.89 -17.81
C ILE A 491 7.99 3.93 -19.29
N ASN A 492 8.95 4.76 -19.66
CA ASN A 492 9.40 4.86 -21.05
C ASN A 492 10.06 3.57 -21.54
N ARG A 493 10.90 2.94 -20.73
CA ARG A 493 11.49 1.63 -21.03
C ARG A 493 10.42 0.52 -21.06
N ALA A 494 9.53 0.50 -20.07
CA ALA A 494 8.43 -0.47 -20.03
C ALA A 494 7.54 -0.36 -21.29
N HIS A 495 7.28 0.86 -21.76
CA HIS A 495 6.56 1.10 -23.00
C HIS A 495 7.26 0.46 -24.22
N GLU A 496 8.56 0.64 -24.37
CA GLU A 496 9.36 0.06 -25.46
C GLU A 496 9.33 -1.48 -25.44
N ILE A 497 9.47 -2.08 -24.27
CA ILE A 497 9.39 -3.52 -24.08
C ILE A 497 8.01 -4.05 -24.49
N LEU A 498 6.95 -3.41 -24.01
CA LEU A 498 5.58 -3.86 -24.25
C LEU A 498 5.09 -3.62 -25.67
N GLN A 499 5.64 -2.63 -26.39
CA GLN A 499 5.30 -2.39 -27.81
C GLN A 499 5.78 -3.50 -28.74
N ASP A 500 6.80 -4.25 -28.36
CA ASP A 500 7.31 -5.38 -29.13
C ASP A 500 6.49 -6.64 -28.83
N ASP A 501 5.48 -6.91 -29.66
CA ASP A 501 4.58 -8.06 -29.53
C ASP A 501 5.27 -9.41 -29.87
N LYS A 502 6.51 -9.42 -30.35
CA LYS A 502 7.34 -10.63 -30.49
C LYS A 502 7.98 -11.00 -29.14
N LYS A 503 8.29 -10.02 -28.29
CA LYS A 503 8.84 -10.28 -26.95
C LYS A 503 7.77 -10.90 -26.05
N CYS A 504 6.63 -10.24 -25.89
CA CYS A 504 5.47 -10.75 -25.18
C CYS A 504 4.29 -10.86 -26.15
N GLU A 505 3.88 -12.09 -26.47
CA GLU A 505 2.96 -12.37 -27.58
C GLU A 505 1.49 -12.10 -27.26
N MET A 506 1.11 -12.11 -25.95
CA MET A 506 -0.27 -11.93 -25.51
C MET A 506 -0.35 -11.17 -24.20
N ILE A 507 -1.12 -10.09 -24.17
CA ILE A 507 -1.47 -9.36 -22.97
C ILE A 507 -3.00 -9.30 -22.84
N VAL A 508 -3.53 -9.94 -21.81
CA VAL A 508 -4.96 -9.87 -21.47
C VAL A 508 -5.12 -8.94 -20.27
N VAL A 509 -5.94 -7.90 -20.45
CA VAL A 509 -6.29 -6.99 -19.34
C VAL A 509 -7.77 -7.17 -19.00
N ILE A 510 -8.05 -7.34 -17.71
CA ILE A 510 -9.39 -7.39 -17.13
C ILE A 510 -9.51 -6.23 -16.16
N ASP A 511 -10.33 -5.25 -16.46
CA ASP A 511 -10.51 -4.05 -15.62
C ASP A 511 -11.93 -3.47 -15.81
N CYS A 512 -12.32 -2.59 -14.90
CA CYS A 512 -13.58 -1.84 -14.99
C CYS A 512 -13.46 -0.59 -15.85
N HIS A 513 -12.24 -0.05 -16.05
CA HIS A 513 -12.00 1.26 -16.66
C HIS A 513 -10.86 1.21 -17.68
N MET A 514 -10.86 2.16 -18.62
CA MET A 514 -9.77 2.37 -19.58
C MET A 514 -8.57 3.03 -18.89
N THR A 515 -7.83 2.24 -18.11
CA THR A 515 -6.61 2.68 -17.40
C THR A 515 -5.45 2.90 -18.36
N SER A 516 -4.35 3.48 -17.87
CA SER A 516 -3.13 3.59 -18.68
C SER A 516 -2.63 2.21 -19.14
N SER A 517 -2.70 1.20 -18.27
CA SER A 517 -2.31 -0.18 -18.59
C SER A 517 -3.30 -0.88 -19.53
N ALA A 518 -4.60 -0.55 -19.46
CA ALA A 518 -5.60 -1.12 -20.36
C ALA A 518 -5.27 -0.83 -21.84
N LYS A 519 -4.63 0.29 -22.14
CA LYS A 519 -4.21 0.66 -23.49
C LYS A 519 -3.15 -0.28 -24.09
N TYR A 520 -2.55 -1.16 -23.28
CA TYR A 520 -1.52 -2.12 -23.72
C TYR A 520 -2.06 -3.53 -23.91
N ALA A 521 -3.36 -3.75 -23.70
CA ALA A 521 -3.98 -5.04 -23.91
C ALA A 521 -4.02 -5.43 -25.39
N ASP A 522 -3.87 -6.73 -25.67
CA ASP A 522 -4.28 -7.33 -26.97
C ASP A 522 -5.75 -7.69 -26.94
N ILE A 523 -6.22 -8.24 -25.82
CA ILE A 523 -7.65 -8.45 -25.50
C ILE A 523 -7.94 -7.73 -24.18
N LEU A 524 -8.96 -6.87 -24.21
CA LEU A 524 -9.43 -6.09 -23.07
C LEU A 524 -10.85 -6.51 -22.70
N LEU A 525 -11.01 -6.99 -21.47
CA LEU A 525 -12.27 -7.54 -20.95
C LEU A 525 -12.90 -6.61 -19.90
N PRO A 526 -14.21 -6.28 -20.03
CA PRO A 526 -14.92 -5.41 -19.11
C PRO A 526 -15.37 -6.19 -17.86
N ASP A 527 -14.79 -5.87 -16.70
CA ASP A 527 -15.16 -6.43 -15.40
C ASP A 527 -16.32 -5.67 -14.74
N CYS A 528 -17.06 -6.37 -13.90
CA CYS A 528 -18.05 -5.80 -12.99
C CYS A 528 -17.38 -5.02 -11.86
N THR A 529 -17.93 -3.87 -11.49
CA THR A 529 -17.56 -3.20 -10.25
C THR A 529 -18.12 -3.94 -9.03
N ALA A 530 -17.62 -3.62 -7.83
CA ALA A 530 -18.13 -4.20 -6.57
C ALA A 530 -19.63 -3.97 -6.34
N SER A 531 -20.26 -3.01 -7.02
CA SER A 531 -21.71 -2.76 -6.92
C SER A 531 -22.54 -3.62 -7.89
N GLU A 532 -21.90 -4.27 -8.85
CA GLU A 532 -22.52 -5.05 -9.93
C GLU A 532 -22.42 -6.58 -9.72
N GLN A 533 -21.79 -7.00 -8.64
CA GLN A 533 -21.60 -8.41 -8.29
C GLN A 533 -21.63 -8.60 -6.78
N MET A 534 -21.71 -9.84 -6.32
CA MET A 534 -21.65 -10.19 -4.91
C MET A 534 -20.29 -10.79 -4.54
N ASP A 535 -19.81 -10.47 -3.33
CA ASP A 535 -18.62 -11.06 -2.74
C ASP A 535 -18.56 -10.80 -1.22
N PHE A 536 -17.66 -11.45 -0.50
CA PHE A 536 -17.29 -11.04 0.86
C PHE A 536 -16.11 -10.08 0.82
N ALA A 537 -16.19 -9.00 1.59
CA ALA A 537 -15.05 -8.12 1.80
C ALA A 537 -14.41 -8.41 3.16
N LEU A 538 -13.14 -8.76 3.12
CA LEU A 538 -12.34 -9.26 4.23
C LEU A 538 -11.09 -8.42 4.46
N ASP A 539 -10.30 -8.77 5.50
CA ASP A 539 -8.98 -8.20 5.82
C ASP A 539 -9.02 -6.71 6.16
N ALA A 540 -9.99 -6.31 6.92
CA ALA A 540 -9.97 -5.00 7.54
C ALA A 540 -8.81 -4.92 8.54
N SER A 541 -7.80 -4.08 8.26
CA SER A 541 -6.68 -3.80 9.17
C SER A 541 -7.04 -2.63 10.08
N CYS A 542 -7.69 -2.91 11.21
CA CYS A 542 -8.35 -1.91 12.03
C CYS A 542 -8.01 -2.01 13.53
N GLY A 543 -6.83 -2.41 13.91
CA GLY A 543 -6.48 -2.52 15.32
C GLY A 543 -7.06 -3.79 15.97
N ASN A 544 -7.80 -3.65 17.07
CA ASN A 544 -8.34 -4.80 17.82
C ASN A 544 -9.81 -5.14 17.51
N MET A 545 -10.36 -4.64 16.42
CA MET A 545 -11.66 -5.03 15.86
C MET A 545 -11.50 -5.46 14.41
N SER A 546 -12.09 -6.59 14.05
CA SER A 546 -12.19 -7.05 12.66
C SER A 546 -13.65 -7.19 12.25
N TYR A 547 -13.87 -7.20 10.96
CA TYR A 547 -15.23 -7.37 10.40
C TYR A 547 -15.18 -8.00 9.01
N VAL A 548 -16.28 -8.63 8.67
CA VAL A 548 -16.57 -9.12 7.32
C VAL A 548 -17.84 -8.46 6.80
N ILE A 549 -17.84 -8.09 5.53
CA ILE A 549 -18.97 -7.44 4.87
C ILE A 549 -19.53 -8.38 3.81
N PHE A 550 -20.84 -8.57 3.80
CA PHE A 550 -21.54 -9.13 2.65
C PHE A 550 -21.74 -8.01 1.62
N ALA A 551 -20.87 -7.93 0.64
CA ALA A 551 -21.02 -7.01 -0.47
C ALA A 551 -21.98 -7.64 -1.49
N ASP A 552 -23.26 -7.25 -1.43
CA ASP A 552 -24.28 -7.78 -2.32
C ASP A 552 -24.39 -7.00 -3.63
N GLN A 553 -24.95 -7.61 -4.63
CA GLN A 553 -25.21 -6.98 -5.92
C GLN A 553 -26.26 -5.87 -5.78
N ALA A 554 -25.84 -4.62 -5.85
CA ALA A 554 -26.70 -3.44 -5.75
C ALA A 554 -27.47 -3.18 -7.06
N ILE A 555 -26.79 -3.32 -8.20
CA ILE A 555 -27.36 -3.11 -9.54
C ILE A 555 -26.94 -4.27 -10.45
N LYS A 556 -27.70 -4.48 -11.51
CA LYS A 556 -27.32 -5.42 -12.57
C LYS A 556 -26.01 -4.97 -13.24
N PRO A 557 -25.18 -5.92 -13.73
CA PRO A 557 -24.04 -5.59 -14.55
C PRO A 557 -24.42 -4.57 -15.64
N ARG A 558 -23.64 -3.52 -15.76
CA ARG A 558 -23.84 -2.52 -16.81
C ARG A 558 -23.17 -2.98 -18.08
N PHE A 559 -23.79 -2.63 -19.21
CA PHE A 559 -23.28 -2.98 -20.53
C PHE A 559 -23.12 -4.50 -20.69
N GLU A 560 -22.06 -4.94 -21.32
CA GLU A 560 -21.72 -6.36 -21.49
C GLU A 560 -20.69 -6.85 -20.46
N CYS A 561 -20.59 -6.19 -19.29
CA CYS A 561 -19.65 -6.59 -18.24
C CYS A 561 -20.02 -7.98 -17.67
N LYS A 562 -19.00 -8.80 -17.42
CA LYS A 562 -19.12 -10.08 -16.73
C LYS A 562 -18.30 -10.05 -15.42
N THR A 563 -18.65 -10.89 -14.47
CA THR A 563 -17.83 -11.09 -13.28
C THR A 563 -16.57 -11.89 -13.64
N ILE A 564 -15.50 -11.71 -12.84
CA ILE A 564 -14.28 -12.52 -13.03
C ILE A 564 -14.57 -14.02 -12.93
N TYR A 565 -15.54 -14.43 -12.09
CA TYR A 565 -15.95 -15.83 -11.97
C TYR A 565 -16.59 -16.36 -13.26
N GLU A 566 -17.50 -15.58 -13.88
CA GLU A 566 -18.11 -15.95 -15.16
C GLU A 566 -17.06 -16.05 -16.27
N MET A 567 -16.17 -15.04 -16.39
CA MET A 567 -15.11 -15.04 -17.40
C MET A 567 -14.18 -16.26 -17.27
N THR A 568 -13.72 -16.56 -16.06
CA THR A 568 -12.80 -17.68 -15.82
C THR A 568 -13.48 -19.04 -15.93
N SER A 569 -14.78 -19.16 -15.59
CA SER A 569 -15.56 -20.41 -15.78
C SER A 569 -15.77 -20.70 -17.27
N GLU A 570 -16.09 -19.69 -18.07
CA GLU A 570 -16.25 -19.86 -19.52
C GLU A 570 -14.91 -20.19 -20.21
N LEU A 571 -13.79 -19.65 -19.73
CA LEU A 571 -12.44 -20.04 -20.16
C LEU A 571 -12.12 -21.49 -19.74
N ALA A 572 -12.43 -21.87 -18.51
CA ALA A 572 -12.22 -23.22 -18.00
C ALA A 572 -12.93 -24.26 -18.86
N LYS A 573 -14.15 -23.94 -19.32
CA LYS A 573 -14.90 -24.80 -20.25
C LYS A 573 -14.17 -24.98 -21.60
N ARG A 574 -13.65 -23.89 -22.19
CA ARG A 574 -12.88 -23.92 -23.44
C ARG A 574 -11.58 -24.67 -23.32
N LEU A 575 -10.97 -24.63 -22.14
CA LEU A 575 -9.73 -25.31 -21.83
C LEU A 575 -9.92 -26.77 -21.34
N GLY A 576 -11.17 -27.23 -21.20
CA GLY A 576 -11.50 -28.59 -20.77
C GLY A 576 -11.28 -28.87 -19.27
N VAL A 577 -11.26 -27.82 -18.43
CA VAL A 577 -11.00 -27.89 -16.99
C VAL A 577 -12.16 -27.35 -16.14
N GLU A 578 -13.36 -27.23 -16.70
CA GLU A 578 -14.52 -26.61 -16.04
C GLU A 578 -14.88 -27.29 -14.71
N GLU A 579 -14.94 -28.63 -14.68
CA GLU A 579 -15.28 -29.38 -13.47
C GLU A 579 -14.25 -29.14 -12.36
N GLN A 580 -12.97 -29.18 -12.67
CA GLN A 580 -11.89 -28.94 -11.71
C GLN A 580 -11.89 -27.49 -11.21
N PHE A 581 -12.21 -26.54 -12.08
CA PHE A 581 -12.24 -25.13 -11.74
C PHE A 581 -13.46 -24.77 -10.89
N THR A 582 -14.67 -25.19 -11.30
CA THR A 582 -15.93 -24.80 -10.63
C THR A 582 -16.33 -25.72 -9.48
N GLU A 583 -15.89 -26.97 -9.50
CA GLU A 583 -16.40 -28.05 -8.62
C GLU A 583 -17.94 -28.13 -8.61
N GLY A 584 -18.56 -27.84 -9.76
CA GLY A 584 -20.00 -27.78 -9.93
C GLY A 584 -20.71 -26.62 -9.23
N ARG A 585 -19.98 -25.61 -8.71
CA ARG A 585 -20.56 -24.48 -7.98
C ARG A 585 -20.69 -23.24 -8.86
N THR A 586 -21.76 -22.47 -8.64
CA THR A 586 -21.90 -21.09 -9.11
C THR A 586 -21.13 -20.14 -8.20
N GLN A 587 -21.03 -18.83 -8.55
CA GLN A 587 -20.44 -17.81 -7.69
C GLN A 587 -21.12 -17.78 -6.30
N GLU A 588 -22.45 -17.74 -6.22
CA GLU A 588 -23.17 -17.82 -4.95
C GLU A 588 -22.96 -19.17 -4.24
N GLY A 589 -22.89 -20.28 -4.99
CA GLY A 589 -22.58 -21.60 -4.46
C GLY A 589 -21.21 -21.64 -3.75
N TRP A 590 -20.20 -20.99 -4.32
CA TRP A 590 -18.90 -20.82 -3.68
C TRP A 590 -18.98 -19.94 -2.42
N MET A 591 -19.71 -18.84 -2.47
CA MET A 591 -19.89 -17.97 -1.32
C MET A 591 -20.56 -18.71 -0.16
N ARG A 592 -21.64 -19.46 -0.42
CA ARG A 592 -22.31 -20.28 0.59
C ARG A 592 -21.37 -21.33 1.18
N TYR A 593 -20.60 -22.01 0.35
CA TYR A 593 -19.64 -23.02 0.80
C TYR A 593 -18.57 -22.41 1.72
N LEU A 594 -17.89 -21.34 1.28
CA LEU A 594 -16.85 -20.66 2.05
C LEU A 594 -17.39 -20.08 3.36
N TYR A 595 -18.61 -19.56 3.34
CA TYR A 595 -19.28 -19.04 4.52
C TYR A 595 -19.52 -20.12 5.56
N GLU A 596 -20.06 -21.26 5.15
CA GLU A 596 -20.32 -22.39 6.07
C GLU A 596 -19.01 -22.98 6.63
N GLN A 597 -17.91 -22.98 5.87
CA GLN A 597 -16.61 -23.35 6.42
C GLN A 597 -16.15 -22.32 7.47
N SER A 598 -16.32 -21.02 7.19
CA SER A 598 -15.96 -19.93 8.10
C SER A 598 -16.75 -19.98 9.42
N ARG A 599 -18.02 -20.37 9.39
CA ARG A 599 -18.85 -20.54 10.60
C ARG A 599 -18.30 -21.59 11.57
N LYS A 600 -17.53 -22.57 11.11
CA LYS A 600 -16.87 -23.54 11.97
C LYS A 600 -15.81 -22.91 12.86
N ALA A 601 -15.10 -21.90 12.33
CA ALA A 601 -14.07 -21.16 13.05
C ALA A 601 -14.61 -19.93 13.79
N ILE A 602 -15.78 -19.42 13.36
CA ILE A 602 -16.45 -18.24 13.94
C ILE A 602 -17.89 -18.65 14.30
N PRO A 603 -18.13 -19.34 15.44
CA PRO A 603 -19.44 -19.89 15.78
C PRO A 603 -20.59 -18.87 15.90
N ASP A 604 -20.23 -17.61 16.22
CA ASP A 604 -21.21 -16.52 16.40
C ASP A 604 -21.68 -15.90 15.08
N LEU A 605 -21.13 -16.32 13.94
CA LEU A 605 -21.65 -15.92 12.64
C LEU A 605 -23.09 -16.42 12.46
N PRO A 606 -24.05 -15.56 12.05
CA PRO A 606 -25.42 -15.99 11.74
C PRO A 606 -25.45 -16.94 10.54
N ASP A 607 -26.62 -17.45 10.18
CA ASP A 607 -26.76 -18.16 8.91
C ASP A 607 -26.54 -17.21 7.71
N PHE A 608 -26.25 -17.79 6.54
CA PHE A 608 -25.88 -17.03 5.34
C PHE A 608 -26.91 -15.97 4.94
N ASP A 609 -28.20 -16.33 4.94
CA ASP A 609 -29.24 -15.42 4.47
C ASP A 609 -29.54 -14.32 5.49
N THR A 610 -29.42 -14.58 6.79
CA THR A 610 -29.44 -13.59 7.86
C THR A 610 -28.24 -12.63 7.73
N PHE A 611 -27.03 -13.14 7.51
CA PHE A 611 -25.85 -12.32 7.30
C PHE A 611 -25.98 -11.44 6.06
N ARG A 612 -26.52 -11.97 4.96
CA ARG A 612 -26.80 -11.20 3.75
C ARG A 612 -27.70 -9.99 4.02
N GLN A 613 -28.71 -10.17 4.88
CA GLN A 613 -29.61 -9.07 5.27
C GLN A 613 -28.92 -8.06 6.20
N GLN A 614 -28.13 -8.53 7.15
CA GLN A 614 -27.39 -7.67 8.09
C GLN A 614 -26.26 -6.90 7.41
N GLY A 615 -25.61 -7.49 6.40
CA GLY A 615 -24.57 -6.90 5.57
C GLY A 615 -23.18 -6.79 6.19
N ILE A 616 -23.05 -6.78 7.52
CA ILE A 616 -21.77 -6.70 8.23
C ILE A 616 -21.81 -7.50 9.52
N TYR A 617 -20.72 -8.19 9.82
CA TYR A 617 -20.45 -8.82 11.10
C TYR A 617 -19.14 -8.26 11.66
N LYS A 618 -19.12 -7.85 12.92
CA LYS A 618 -17.98 -7.25 13.61
C LYS A 618 -17.64 -8.07 14.85
N GLN A 619 -16.35 -8.20 15.13
CA GLN A 619 -15.86 -8.85 16.35
C GLN A 619 -14.60 -8.14 16.84
N ARG A 620 -14.54 -7.89 18.15
CA ARG A 620 -13.29 -7.47 18.80
C ARG A 620 -12.42 -8.69 19.06
N ASP A 621 -11.11 -8.44 19.12
CA ASP A 621 -10.15 -9.46 19.51
C ASP A 621 -10.50 -9.97 20.93
N PRO A 622 -10.83 -11.28 21.08
CA PRO A 622 -11.14 -11.84 22.40
C PRO A 622 -9.96 -11.78 23.38
N GLN A 623 -8.73 -11.65 22.87
CA GLN A 623 -7.50 -11.55 23.68
C GLN A 623 -7.13 -10.07 24.01
N GLY A 624 -7.93 -9.10 23.60
CA GLY A 624 -7.70 -7.68 23.79
C GLY A 624 -6.87 -7.04 22.68
N HIS A 625 -5.65 -6.57 22.99
CA HIS A 625 -4.74 -6.03 21.99
C HIS A 625 -3.86 -7.11 21.40
N HIS A 626 -3.69 -7.07 20.07
CA HIS A 626 -2.68 -7.90 19.43
C HIS A 626 -1.28 -7.40 19.80
N VAL A 627 -0.48 -8.25 20.41
CA VAL A 627 0.92 -7.99 20.79
C VAL A 627 1.82 -8.96 20.06
N ALA A 628 2.58 -8.44 19.12
CA ALA A 628 3.50 -9.23 18.31
C ALA A 628 4.57 -9.92 19.17
N TYR A 629 4.83 -11.19 18.89
CA TYR A 629 5.85 -11.99 19.57
C TYR A 629 5.64 -12.17 21.09
N LYS A 630 4.41 -11.98 21.61
CA LYS A 630 4.11 -12.13 23.03
C LYS A 630 4.43 -13.53 23.55
N ALA A 631 3.98 -14.57 22.84
CA ALA A 631 4.24 -15.96 23.24
C ALA A 631 5.76 -16.28 23.29
N PHE A 632 6.53 -15.80 22.29
CA PHE A 632 7.99 -15.90 22.30
C PHE A 632 8.61 -15.17 23.50
N ARG A 633 8.12 -13.97 23.85
CA ARG A 633 8.61 -13.19 24.99
C ARG A 633 8.36 -13.89 26.32
N GLU A 634 7.20 -14.51 26.47
CA GLU A 634 6.80 -15.23 27.69
C GLU A 634 7.61 -16.52 27.85
N ASP A 635 7.68 -17.34 26.79
CA ASP A 635 8.44 -18.60 26.78
C ASP A 635 9.11 -18.83 25.40
N PRO A 636 10.36 -18.37 25.23
CA PRO A 636 11.06 -18.53 23.95
C PRO A 636 11.46 -19.97 23.62
N GLN A 637 11.45 -20.89 24.60
CA GLN A 637 11.75 -22.29 24.34
C GLN A 637 10.52 -23.05 23.82
N ALA A 638 9.34 -22.75 24.39
CA ALA A 638 8.08 -23.33 23.94
C ALA A 638 7.58 -22.68 22.65
N ASN A 639 7.93 -21.42 22.40
CA ASN A 639 7.47 -20.63 21.26
C ASN A 639 8.67 -19.97 20.54
N PRO A 640 9.62 -20.75 19.99
CA PRO A 640 10.76 -20.18 19.28
C PRO A 640 10.30 -19.41 18.03
N LEU A 641 11.08 -18.41 17.62
CA LEU A 641 10.91 -17.78 16.33
C LEU A 641 11.29 -18.76 15.19
N THR A 642 10.81 -18.48 13.99
CA THR A 642 11.11 -19.30 12.80
C THR A 642 12.49 -18.98 12.17
N THR A 643 13.31 -18.18 12.83
CA THR A 643 14.72 -17.96 12.49
C THR A 643 15.56 -19.21 12.75
N PRO A 644 16.72 -19.40 12.09
CA PRO A 644 17.60 -20.53 12.33
C PRO A 644 18.00 -20.75 13.81
N SER A 645 18.18 -19.66 14.57
CA SER A 645 18.52 -19.70 15.99
C SER A 645 17.32 -19.89 16.92
N GLY A 646 16.09 -19.79 16.41
CA GLY A 646 14.87 -19.70 17.23
C GLY A 646 14.73 -18.38 17.99
N LYS A 647 15.64 -17.42 17.79
CA LYS A 647 15.73 -16.13 18.49
C LYS A 647 15.67 -14.96 17.50
N ILE A 648 15.67 -13.74 18.01
CA ILE A 648 15.85 -12.52 17.22
C ILE A 648 17.28 -12.47 16.68
N GLU A 649 17.41 -12.46 15.36
CA GLU A 649 18.71 -12.43 14.69
C GLU A 649 19.17 -11.03 14.35
N ILE A 650 19.98 -10.42 15.21
CA ILE A 650 20.69 -9.17 14.91
C ILE A 650 21.78 -9.45 13.90
N TYR A 651 22.58 -10.48 14.13
CA TYR A 651 23.47 -11.08 13.12
C TYR A 651 22.74 -12.27 12.47
N SER A 652 22.47 -12.17 11.17
CA SER A 652 21.83 -13.26 10.42
C SER A 652 22.87 -14.11 9.70
N GLN A 653 22.97 -15.38 10.07
CA GLN A 653 23.85 -16.34 9.38
C GLN A 653 23.45 -16.60 7.94
N ASP A 654 22.13 -16.55 7.65
CA ASP A 654 21.64 -16.74 6.29
C ASP A 654 21.98 -15.54 5.39
N LEU A 655 21.90 -14.31 5.91
CA LEU A 655 22.38 -13.14 5.18
C LEU A 655 23.89 -13.18 4.94
N ALA A 656 24.67 -13.70 5.91
CA ALA A 656 26.11 -13.90 5.71
C ALA A 656 26.41 -14.85 4.55
N LYS A 657 25.66 -15.95 4.41
CA LYS A 657 25.77 -16.88 3.28
C LYS A 657 25.37 -16.21 1.96
N ILE A 658 24.24 -15.48 1.95
CA ILE A 658 23.75 -14.75 0.77
C ILE A 658 24.81 -13.72 0.32
N ALA A 659 25.35 -12.94 1.24
CA ALA A 659 26.38 -11.94 0.96
C ALA A 659 27.67 -12.55 0.37
N ALA A 660 28.00 -13.78 0.76
CA ALA A 660 29.18 -14.50 0.24
C ALA A 660 28.95 -15.18 -1.12
N THR A 661 27.69 -15.38 -1.54
CA THR A 661 27.37 -16.22 -2.70
C THR A 661 26.68 -15.46 -3.84
N TRP A 662 25.92 -14.40 -3.56
CA TRP A 662 25.20 -13.67 -4.59
C TRP A 662 26.11 -12.75 -5.41
N GLU A 663 25.79 -12.63 -6.69
CA GLU A 663 26.44 -11.73 -7.66
C GLU A 663 25.74 -10.36 -7.61
N LEU A 664 26.25 -9.47 -6.78
CA LEU A 664 25.67 -8.14 -6.61
C LEU A 664 26.26 -7.14 -7.61
N PRO A 665 25.43 -6.21 -8.15
CA PRO A 665 25.94 -5.04 -8.86
C PRO A 665 26.88 -4.21 -7.97
N GLU A 666 27.80 -3.48 -8.61
CA GLU A 666 28.70 -2.57 -7.89
C GLU A 666 27.94 -1.57 -7.02
N GLY A 667 28.35 -1.42 -5.77
CA GLY A 667 27.76 -0.55 -4.77
C GLY A 667 26.57 -1.12 -4.02
N ASP A 668 26.02 -2.28 -4.44
CA ASP A 668 24.97 -2.97 -3.69
C ASP A 668 25.58 -3.78 -2.54
N VAL A 669 24.90 -3.80 -1.40
CA VAL A 669 25.36 -4.45 -0.18
C VAL A 669 24.26 -5.32 0.42
N ILE A 670 24.62 -6.55 0.76
CA ILE A 670 23.87 -7.41 1.68
C ILE A 670 24.82 -7.71 2.85
N ASP A 671 24.36 -7.47 4.08
CA ASP A 671 25.18 -7.63 5.27
C ASP A 671 24.43 -8.43 6.34
N PRO A 672 25.10 -9.30 7.11
CA PRO A 672 24.48 -10.02 8.22
C PRO A 672 23.95 -9.09 9.32
N LEU A 673 24.54 -7.90 9.48
CA LEU A 673 24.13 -6.88 10.46
C LEU A 673 23.26 -5.79 9.82
N PRO A 674 22.39 -5.13 10.60
CA PRO A 674 21.61 -3.95 10.15
C PRO A 674 22.49 -2.68 10.13
N ILE A 675 23.51 -2.66 9.25
CA ILE A 675 24.42 -1.52 9.08
C ILE A 675 23.78 -0.40 8.24
N TYR A 676 24.41 0.78 8.21
CA TYR A 676 24.09 1.82 7.24
C TYR A 676 24.88 1.61 5.94
N THR A 677 24.18 1.64 4.81
CA THR A 677 24.77 1.78 3.48
C THR A 677 24.05 2.89 2.72
N PRO A 678 24.73 3.71 1.92
CA PRO A 678 24.10 4.84 1.23
C PRO A 678 23.12 4.38 0.13
N GLY A 679 23.34 3.24 -0.53
CA GLY A 679 22.63 2.84 -1.74
C GLY A 679 23.01 3.68 -2.96
N PHE A 680 22.42 3.37 -4.12
CA PHE A 680 22.58 4.18 -5.33
C PHE A 680 21.64 5.41 -5.29
N GLU A 681 21.90 6.40 -6.13
CA GLU A 681 21.13 7.66 -6.23
C GLU A 681 20.80 8.31 -4.86
N ASN A 682 21.77 8.26 -3.92
CA ASN A 682 21.64 8.89 -2.61
C ASN A 682 22.01 10.39 -2.68
N TYR A 683 21.84 11.09 -1.56
CA TYR A 683 22.11 12.53 -1.47
C TYR A 683 23.58 12.93 -1.74
N ASN A 684 24.51 12.01 -1.69
CA ASN A 684 25.94 12.21 -1.93
C ASN A 684 26.46 11.47 -3.18
N ASP A 685 25.54 10.99 -4.02
CA ASP A 685 25.89 10.37 -5.29
C ASP A 685 26.48 11.40 -6.26
N PRO A 686 27.54 11.08 -7.04
CA PRO A 686 28.08 11.99 -8.06
C PRO A 686 27.03 12.53 -9.03
N LEU A 687 25.95 11.79 -9.27
CA LEU A 687 24.82 12.18 -10.11
C LEU A 687 24.09 13.44 -9.60
N THR A 688 24.25 13.80 -8.31
CA THR A 688 23.69 15.03 -7.72
C THR A 688 24.22 16.31 -8.38
N ALA A 689 25.38 16.25 -9.04
CA ALA A 689 25.89 17.37 -9.86
C ALA A 689 24.94 17.73 -11.03
N LYS A 690 24.22 16.73 -11.56
CA LYS A 690 23.24 16.90 -12.65
C LYS A 690 21.79 16.96 -12.12
N TYR A 691 21.46 16.14 -11.15
CA TYR A 691 20.13 15.98 -10.57
C TYR A 691 20.17 16.20 -9.04
N PRO A 692 20.13 17.44 -8.57
CA PRO A 692 20.50 17.79 -7.20
C PRO A 692 19.41 17.54 -6.14
N LEU A 693 18.21 17.11 -6.54
CA LEU A 693 17.09 16.91 -5.62
C LEU A 693 16.75 15.43 -5.50
N GLN A 694 16.60 14.95 -4.27
CA GLN A 694 16.02 13.62 -4.02
C GLN A 694 14.51 13.69 -4.25
N LEU A 695 13.98 12.74 -5.07
CA LEU A 695 12.55 12.60 -5.31
C LEU A 695 11.99 11.43 -4.49
N THR A 696 10.99 11.70 -3.65
CA THR A 696 10.22 10.68 -2.94
C THR A 696 8.78 10.62 -3.43
N GLY A 697 8.20 9.42 -3.42
CA GLY A 697 6.77 9.23 -3.60
C GLY A 697 5.99 9.36 -2.29
N PHE A 698 4.69 9.57 -2.38
CA PHE A 698 3.79 9.46 -1.24
C PHE A 698 2.38 9.06 -1.69
N HIS A 699 1.61 8.44 -0.80
CA HIS A 699 0.20 8.13 -1.08
C HIS A 699 -0.63 9.41 -1.14
N TYR A 700 -1.43 9.53 -2.18
CA TYR A 700 -2.23 10.72 -2.41
C TYR A 700 -3.66 10.55 -1.91
N LYS A 701 -4.22 11.57 -1.25
CA LYS A 701 -5.54 11.48 -0.60
C LYS A 701 -6.69 11.26 -1.56
N SER A 702 -6.59 11.76 -2.80
CA SER A 702 -7.69 11.66 -3.79
C SER A 702 -7.85 10.26 -4.38
N ARG A 703 -6.86 9.37 -4.22
CA ARG A 703 -6.87 8.03 -4.81
C ARG A 703 -6.17 7.01 -3.89
N VAL A 704 -6.26 5.75 -4.25
CA VAL A 704 -5.50 4.67 -3.64
C VAL A 704 -4.64 4.05 -4.74
N HIS A 705 -3.34 4.32 -4.71
CA HIS A 705 -2.46 4.13 -5.87
C HIS A 705 -3.11 4.79 -7.10
N SER A 706 -3.43 4.05 -8.17
CA SER A 706 -4.12 4.60 -9.34
C SER A 706 -5.66 4.48 -9.27
N THR A 707 -6.21 3.71 -8.32
CA THR A 707 -7.66 3.56 -8.17
C THR A 707 -8.30 4.87 -7.74
N TYR A 708 -9.40 5.25 -8.34
CA TYR A 708 -10.08 6.56 -8.29
C TYR A 708 -9.35 7.70 -9.02
N GLY A 709 -8.26 7.42 -9.75
CA GLY A 709 -7.51 8.44 -10.49
C GLY A 709 -8.31 9.15 -11.59
N ASN A 710 -9.45 8.59 -12.01
CA ASN A 710 -10.37 9.15 -13.00
C ASN A 710 -11.65 9.75 -12.41
N VAL A 711 -11.70 9.99 -11.09
CA VAL A 711 -12.87 10.57 -10.41
C VAL A 711 -12.68 12.06 -10.19
N ASP A 712 -13.36 12.89 -10.98
CA ASP A 712 -13.14 14.35 -11.04
C ASP A 712 -13.33 15.05 -9.70
N VAL A 713 -14.35 14.71 -8.92
CA VAL A 713 -14.60 15.32 -7.61
C VAL A 713 -13.43 15.08 -6.65
N LEU A 714 -12.75 13.94 -6.75
CA LEU A 714 -11.58 13.63 -5.94
C LEU A 714 -10.34 14.38 -6.43
N LYS A 715 -10.16 14.49 -7.76
CA LYS A 715 -9.08 15.30 -8.35
C LYS A 715 -9.22 16.78 -7.98
N ALA A 716 -10.44 17.30 -7.98
CA ALA A 716 -10.71 18.68 -7.56
C ALA A 716 -10.47 18.91 -6.06
N ALA A 717 -10.81 17.93 -5.21
CA ALA A 717 -10.59 18.01 -3.76
C ALA A 717 -9.11 17.95 -3.38
N CYS A 718 -8.27 17.31 -4.19
CA CYS A 718 -6.84 17.16 -3.93
C CYS A 718 -6.09 17.09 -5.27
N ARG A 719 -5.46 18.22 -5.65
CA ARG A 719 -4.77 18.35 -6.93
C ARG A 719 -3.44 17.61 -6.93
N GLN A 720 -3.08 17.00 -8.05
CA GLN A 720 -1.76 16.45 -8.28
C GLN A 720 -0.75 17.59 -8.49
N GLU A 721 0.19 17.71 -7.56
CA GLU A 721 1.20 18.75 -7.55
C GLU A 721 2.53 18.18 -7.06
N MET A 722 3.67 18.72 -7.52
CA MET A 722 4.97 18.42 -6.94
C MET A 722 5.23 19.33 -5.74
N TRP A 723 5.55 18.75 -4.59
CA TRP A 723 5.87 19.49 -3.38
C TRP A 723 7.36 19.85 -3.33
N ILE A 724 7.67 21.12 -3.10
CA ILE A 724 9.03 21.64 -3.03
C ILE A 724 9.17 22.63 -1.86
N ASN A 725 10.32 22.58 -1.17
CA ASN A 725 10.62 23.52 -0.10
C ASN A 725 10.79 24.96 -0.64
N PRO A 726 10.35 26.01 0.09
CA PRO A 726 10.51 27.42 -0.33
C PRO A 726 11.96 27.83 -0.61
N ILE A 727 12.94 27.23 0.04
CA ILE A 727 14.37 27.51 -0.21
C ILE A 727 14.79 27.04 -1.59
N ASP A 728 14.41 25.81 -1.95
CA ASP A 728 14.74 25.20 -3.24
C ASP A 728 13.95 25.83 -4.39
N ALA A 729 12.69 26.19 -4.13
CA ALA A 729 11.85 26.91 -5.08
C ALA A 729 12.43 28.29 -5.43
N ARG A 730 12.84 29.08 -4.43
CA ARG A 730 13.48 30.40 -4.66
C ARG A 730 14.78 30.33 -5.47
N LYS A 731 15.62 29.30 -5.20
CA LYS A 731 16.88 29.10 -5.97
C LYS A 731 16.59 28.84 -7.46
N ARG A 732 15.40 28.39 -7.81
CA ARG A 732 14.97 28.03 -9.17
C ARG A 732 13.97 29.02 -9.80
N GLY A 733 13.65 30.13 -9.09
CA GLY A 733 12.65 31.09 -9.54
C GLY A 733 11.23 30.54 -9.66
N ILE A 734 10.91 29.50 -8.86
CA ILE A 734 9.61 28.84 -8.87
C ILE A 734 8.71 29.46 -7.80
N ALA A 735 7.51 29.88 -8.20
CA ALA A 735 6.43 30.30 -7.33
C ALA A 735 5.41 29.17 -7.16
N ASN A 736 4.56 29.29 -6.11
CA ASN A 736 3.48 28.32 -5.89
C ASN A 736 2.48 28.37 -7.06
N GLY A 737 2.15 27.22 -7.63
CA GLY A 737 1.26 27.10 -8.78
C GLY A 737 1.93 27.25 -10.16
N ASP A 738 3.22 27.57 -10.20
CA ASP A 738 3.95 27.59 -11.47
C ASP A 738 3.96 26.21 -12.11
N ARG A 739 3.83 26.17 -13.44
CA ARG A 739 4.06 24.96 -14.21
C ARG A 739 5.56 24.69 -14.30
N ILE A 740 5.95 23.47 -14.00
CA ILE A 740 7.35 23.05 -13.90
C ILE A 740 7.58 21.77 -14.69
N ARG A 741 8.83 21.54 -15.08
CA ARG A 741 9.30 20.23 -15.51
C ARG A 741 10.16 19.58 -14.42
N ILE A 742 9.94 18.30 -14.22
CA ILE A 742 10.72 17.42 -13.35
C ILE A 742 11.33 16.36 -14.26
N PHE A 743 12.64 16.18 -14.23
CA PHE A 743 13.27 15.28 -15.17
C PHE A 743 14.55 14.63 -14.63
N ASN A 744 14.90 13.53 -15.23
CA ASN A 744 16.18 12.82 -15.16
C ASN A 744 16.43 12.06 -16.46
N ASP A 745 17.44 11.18 -16.52
CA ASP A 745 17.77 10.44 -17.74
C ASP A 745 16.68 9.44 -18.17
N ARG A 746 15.72 9.11 -17.27
CA ARG A 746 14.61 8.17 -17.53
C ARG A 746 13.40 8.83 -18.21
N GLY A 747 13.20 10.12 -18.00
CA GLY A 747 12.10 10.84 -18.60
C GLY A 747 11.80 12.19 -17.95
N GLU A 748 10.64 12.74 -18.34
CA GLU A 748 10.21 14.09 -17.95
C GLU A 748 8.72 14.12 -17.61
N VAL A 749 8.36 14.90 -16.61
CA VAL A 749 6.99 15.12 -16.12
C VAL A 749 6.73 16.61 -16.03
N HIS A 750 5.61 17.09 -16.58
CA HIS A 750 5.14 18.47 -16.48
C HIS A 750 3.95 18.58 -15.55
N ILE A 751 4.06 19.40 -14.49
CA ILE A 751 3.01 19.55 -13.48
C ILE A 751 3.11 20.90 -12.76
N GLU A 752 2.14 21.24 -11.93
CA GLU A 752 2.16 22.41 -11.07
C GLU A 752 3.02 22.19 -9.82
N ALA A 753 3.72 23.23 -9.37
CA ALA A 753 4.51 23.23 -8.15
C ALA A 753 3.66 23.64 -6.94
N LYS A 754 3.80 22.91 -5.84
CA LYS A 754 3.32 23.27 -4.52
C LYS A 754 4.50 23.67 -3.64
N VAL A 755 4.72 24.98 -3.51
CA VAL A 755 5.76 25.50 -2.62
C VAL A 755 5.28 25.44 -1.18
N THR A 756 5.95 24.65 -0.34
CA THR A 756 5.51 24.40 1.03
C THR A 756 6.64 24.10 2.00
N PRO A 757 6.64 24.69 3.23
CA PRO A 757 7.61 24.36 4.27
C PRO A 757 7.43 22.95 4.86
N ARG A 758 6.41 22.22 4.44
CA ARG A 758 6.17 20.83 4.83
C ARG A 758 7.14 19.83 4.17
N MET A 759 8.04 20.30 3.31
CA MET A 759 9.16 19.51 2.76
C MET A 759 10.47 20.00 3.36
N MET A 760 11.39 19.08 3.67
CA MET A 760 12.75 19.47 3.98
C MET A 760 13.49 20.00 2.74
N PRO A 761 14.47 20.90 2.87
CA PRO A 761 15.30 21.34 1.74
C PRO A 761 16.09 20.18 1.11
N GLY A 762 16.27 20.23 -0.22
CA GLY A 762 16.98 19.21 -1.00
C GLY A 762 16.13 18.01 -1.38
N VAL A 763 14.87 17.98 -0.95
CA VAL A 763 13.92 16.89 -1.24
C VAL A 763 12.66 17.42 -1.88
N VAL A 764 12.18 16.76 -2.91
CA VAL A 764 10.88 17.00 -3.53
C VAL A 764 10.00 15.75 -3.44
N ALA A 765 8.68 15.95 -3.44
CA ALA A 765 7.75 14.84 -3.34
C ALA A 765 6.65 14.93 -4.40
N LEU A 766 6.34 13.79 -5.02
CA LEU A 766 5.28 13.66 -6.01
C LEU A 766 4.34 12.52 -5.63
N GLY A 767 3.04 12.79 -5.60
CA GLY A 767 2.03 11.77 -5.25
C GLY A 767 1.99 10.64 -6.27
N GLU A 768 2.07 9.39 -5.78
CA GLU A 768 2.02 8.20 -6.63
C GLU A 768 0.65 7.96 -7.26
N GLY A 769 0.61 7.17 -8.33
CA GLY A 769 -0.61 6.61 -8.92
C GLY A 769 -1.39 7.55 -9.86
N ALA A 770 -0.88 8.73 -10.19
CA ALA A 770 -1.44 9.52 -11.30
C ALA A 770 -1.38 8.71 -12.59
N TRP A 771 -2.47 8.70 -13.36
CA TRP A 771 -2.52 7.93 -14.60
C TRP A 771 -1.59 8.55 -15.63
N TYR A 772 -0.65 7.74 -16.12
CA TYR A 772 0.30 8.14 -17.16
C TYR A 772 -0.43 8.67 -18.40
N ASN A 773 -0.14 9.90 -18.77
CA ASN A 773 -0.78 10.61 -19.89
C ASN A 773 0.28 11.40 -20.67
N PRO A 774 1.06 10.72 -21.52
CA PRO A 774 2.15 11.33 -22.26
C PRO A 774 1.66 12.15 -23.45
N ASP A 775 2.40 13.20 -23.80
CA ASP A 775 2.31 13.85 -25.10
C ASP A 775 3.05 13.07 -26.19
N ALA A 776 3.13 13.64 -27.39
CA ALA A 776 3.79 13.01 -28.54
C ALA A 776 5.30 12.77 -28.33
N SER A 777 5.93 13.54 -27.45
CA SER A 777 7.34 13.42 -27.07
C SER A 777 7.54 12.52 -25.84
N ARG A 778 6.47 11.89 -25.35
CA ARG A 778 6.44 11.02 -24.17
C ARG A 778 6.72 11.75 -22.86
N VAL A 779 6.55 13.07 -22.82
CA VAL A 779 6.54 13.86 -21.61
C VAL A 779 5.20 13.67 -20.91
N ASP A 780 5.21 13.20 -19.66
CA ASP A 780 3.96 13.00 -18.93
C ASP A 780 3.35 14.33 -18.47
N GLN A 781 2.05 14.49 -18.72
CA GLN A 781 1.28 15.70 -18.41
C GLN A 781 0.37 15.54 -17.18
N ALA A 782 0.43 14.40 -16.48
CA ALA A 782 -0.48 14.07 -15.39
C ALA A 782 0.22 13.89 -14.02
N GLY A 783 1.55 13.89 -13.97
CA GLY A 783 2.31 13.72 -12.75
C GLY A 783 2.54 12.26 -12.34
N SER A 784 2.73 11.37 -13.31
CA SER A 784 3.08 9.97 -13.06
C SER A 784 4.55 9.86 -12.62
N ILE A 785 4.77 9.65 -11.33
CA ILE A 785 6.11 9.60 -10.74
C ILE A 785 7.01 8.53 -11.37
N ASN A 786 6.42 7.42 -11.82
CA ASN A 786 7.18 6.27 -12.33
C ASN A 786 7.84 6.49 -13.71
N VAL A 787 7.61 7.63 -14.34
CA VAL A 787 8.45 8.13 -15.45
C VAL A 787 9.88 8.36 -14.96
N LEU A 788 10.05 8.73 -13.69
CA LEU A 788 11.29 9.19 -13.07
C LEU A 788 11.96 8.14 -12.17
N THR A 789 11.25 7.09 -11.78
CA THR A 789 11.76 6.04 -10.87
C THR A 789 12.56 4.98 -11.64
N THR A 790 13.49 4.31 -10.94
CA THR A 790 14.38 3.31 -11.55
C THR A 790 13.79 1.90 -11.55
N GLN A 791 14.11 1.10 -12.59
CA GLN A 791 13.88 -0.35 -12.61
C GLN A 791 15.01 -1.15 -11.92
N ARG A 792 16.12 -0.52 -11.50
CA ARG A 792 17.15 -1.21 -10.74
C ARG A 792 16.54 -1.74 -9.43
N PRO A 793 16.55 -3.07 -9.20
CA PRO A 793 15.95 -3.65 -8.00
C PRO A 793 16.83 -3.41 -6.77
N SER A 794 16.22 -3.51 -5.56
CA SER A 794 17.00 -3.58 -4.32
C SER A 794 17.82 -4.88 -4.23
N PRO A 795 18.91 -4.90 -3.47
CA PRO A 795 19.87 -6.01 -3.48
C PRO A 795 19.29 -7.37 -3.07
N LEU A 796 18.56 -7.43 -1.95
CA LEU A 796 18.10 -8.68 -1.33
C LEU A 796 16.72 -9.12 -1.83
N ALA A 797 15.75 -8.26 -1.70
CA ALA A 797 14.36 -8.54 -2.06
C ALA A 797 14.11 -8.51 -3.57
N LYS A 798 15.06 -7.96 -4.34
CA LYS A 798 14.84 -7.59 -5.75
C LYS A 798 13.56 -6.77 -5.90
N GLY A 799 13.26 -5.92 -4.90
CA GLY A 799 12.05 -5.12 -4.79
C GLY A 799 12.19 -3.73 -5.42
N ASN A 800 11.11 -2.96 -5.37
CA ASN A 800 11.00 -1.63 -5.98
C ASN A 800 11.51 -0.52 -5.06
N PRO A 801 12.66 0.11 -5.31
CA PRO A 801 13.18 1.22 -4.52
C PRO A 801 12.59 2.58 -4.96
N SER A 802 11.28 2.69 -5.03
CA SER A 802 10.55 3.83 -5.64
C SER A 802 10.82 5.20 -5.00
N HIS A 803 11.45 5.25 -3.81
CA HIS A 803 11.84 6.50 -3.14
C HIS A 803 13.34 6.86 -3.31
N THR A 804 14.08 6.07 -4.08
CA THR A 804 15.50 6.34 -4.40
C THR A 804 15.61 6.84 -5.83
N ASN A 805 15.52 8.16 -6.01
CA ASN A 805 15.62 8.80 -7.32
C ASN A 805 16.18 10.20 -7.18
N LEU A 806 17.03 10.60 -8.12
CA LEU A 806 17.53 11.96 -8.26
C LEU A 806 16.89 12.66 -9.45
N VAL A 807 16.51 13.91 -9.29
CA VAL A 807 15.85 14.72 -10.33
C VAL A 807 16.37 16.17 -10.36
N GLN A 808 16.18 16.82 -11.50
CA GLN A 808 16.23 18.27 -11.64
C GLN A 808 14.80 18.80 -11.79
N VAL A 809 14.58 20.02 -11.31
CA VAL A 809 13.31 20.72 -11.40
C VAL A 809 13.56 22.12 -11.95
N GLU A 810 12.80 22.50 -12.98
CA GLU A 810 12.90 23.80 -13.62
C GLU A 810 11.51 24.39 -13.91
N LYS A 811 11.40 25.69 -13.92
CA LYS A 811 10.20 26.40 -14.36
C LYS A 811 10.05 26.28 -15.87
N LEU A 812 8.81 26.03 -16.38
CA LEU A 812 8.47 26.03 -17.80
C LEU A 812 8.19 27.42 -18.31
#